data_c52f7068143fe4fab06534873d8d6699
#
_entry.id   c52f7068143fe4fab06534873d8d6699
#
_cell.length_a   1.000
_cell.length_b   1.000
_cell.length_c   1.000
_cell.angle_alpha   90.00
_cell.angle_beta   90.00
_cell.angle_gamma   90.00
#
_symmetry.space_group_name_H-M   'P 1'
#
loop_
_entity.id
_entity.type
_entity.pdbx_description
1 polymer ?
#
loop_
_entity_poly.entity_id
_entity_poly.type
_entity_poly.pdbx_seq_one_letter_code
_entity_poly.pdbx_strand_id
1 'polypeptide(L)'
;MNKIYAYKYSEISGGLIAVSELTSRKTKKRKRIMTIVLSFALYSGSALASHMDITNFYSRDFFDFGQNKGVFQPGATDISILKKDGTILSLPEVPFPDFSPVSNKGATTAIGGAYSVTASHNGTKHHAVSTQNWGQSSYKFVDRMTSGDFAVTRLDKFVVETTGTTEGADISLSKAQALERYGINYKGKKQLIAFRAGAGSLTFQKDGRITQASSYSYSPDILNGSFVLIDDWSGGRVTTNNLFDEFKDRTTGGDSGSALFVYDNLAKKWVILGTLFGENYYNNGQIRSAFNKWDNNLVSSLKQHFTQNIVLNGENGVINDNKIKRSNNQQEDNIGKDKDLYFTGGGKIYLSQNLDTGAGGLIFDNGHQYVLEGDGFSFKGAGVDIGKNTVVDWHIKGVPGDNLHKVGEGTLHIHEKQGNNLKAGNGTVVLGVSNAFNNIYLAGGPGKVVLNANNALSGLNEFGGIYFSEKGGVLDLNGYNQSFGKIAATDIGTVITNSAEKTSSLDINNKIPYVFHGNITNNVNINHLSDIKQESSLLIFDGNIDITKDINIKNTGLVMQGHATSHAIVQESKCTLPSFLCPVSLTTQIQGLEKDAAFKNGDEYKINNQVASFNQPDWETRSFRFKTLNLEKADFSTARNAAVEGDIIASESTLTLGGNTPVFIDMNDGRNITGDGFGFRQDVRQGNSVGSSSYTGHITLNHNSTLDIGSRFTGGIDAYDSAVSITSPDVLLTAPGAFAGSSLTVHDGGHLTALNGLFSDGHIQAGKNGKITLSGTPVKDTANQYAPAVYLTGGYDLTGDNAALEITRGAHASGDIHASAASTVTIGSDTPAELASAETAAPAFAGSLLEGYNAAFNGAITGGRADVSMHNALWTLGGDSTIHSLTVRNSRISSEGDRTFRTLTVNKLDATGSDFILRTDLKNADKINVTEKATGSDNSLNVSFMKDPAQGQSLNIPLV
;
A
#
# COMPACT_ATOMS: atom_id res chain seq x y z
N MET A 1 55.19 19.75 17.82
CA MET A 1 55.28 18.45 17.14
C MET A 1 54.48 18.52 15.86
N ASN A 2 55.15 18.62 14.72
CA ASN A 2 54.44 18.61 13.43
C ASN A 2 53.92 17.22 13.14
N LYS A 3 52.61 17.10 12.96
CA LYS A 3 51.96 15.86 12.53
C LYS A 3 52.16 15.73 11.02
N ILE A 4 52.94 14.81 10.58
CA ILE A 4 53.16 14.48 9.18
C ILE A 4 52.15 13.45 8.76
N TYR A 5 51.32 13.75 7.76
CA TYR A 5 50.36 12.87 7.14
C TYR A 5 50.75 12.58 5.70
N ALA A 6 50.67 11.32 5.29
CA ALA A 6 50.74 10.94 3.90
C ALA A 6 49.33 10.80 3.31
N TYR A 7 49.14 11.23 2.07
CA TYR A 7 47.87 11.04 1.36
C TYR A 7 47.93 9.74 0.56
N LYS A 8 46.89 8.96 0.69
CA LYS A 8 46.64 7.78 -0.16
C LYS A 8 45.32 7.93 -0.88
N TYR A 9 45.30 7.51 -2.13
CA TYR A 9 44.05 7.45 -2.90
C TYR A 9 43.20 6.29 -2.37
N SER A 10 41.92 6.59 -2.10
CA SER A 10 40.93 5.61 -1.70
C SER A 10 39.97 5.34 -2.84
N GLU A 11 39.96 4.11 -3.33
CA GLU A 11 39.03 3.67 -4.37
C GLU A 11 37.56 3.65 -3.88
N ILE A 12 37.37 3.61 -2.57
CA ILE A 12 36.02 3.59 -1.95
C ILE A 12 35.40 4.99 -1.92
N SER A 13 36.20 6.01 -1.63
CA SER A 13 35.73 7.41 -1.55
C SER A 13 36.01 8.23 -2.81
N GLY A 14 36.74 7.66 -3.78
CA GLY A 14 37.11 8.36 -5.02
C GLY A 14 38.02 9.56 -4.81
N GLY A 15 38.73 9.66 -3.67
CA GLY A 15 39.57 10.79 -3.34
C GLY A 15 40.79 10.47 -2.50
N LEU A 16 41.62 11.49 -2.25
CA LEU A 16 42.82 11.36 -1.41
C LEU A 16 42.44 11.47 0.07
N ILE A 17 42.81 10.49 0.87
CA ILE A 17 42.62 10.49 2.33
C ILE A 17 43.95 10.63 3.05
N ALA A 18 44.00 11.42 4.14
CA ALA A 18 45.16 11.57 4.97
C ALA A 18 45.34 10.38 5.91
N VAL A 19 46.46 9.67 5.85
CA VAL A 19 46.79 8.56 6.72
C VAL A 19 48.05 8.87 7.56
N SER A 20 48.03 8.53 8.84
CA SER A 20 49.16 8.76 9.73
C SER A 20 50.34 7.83 9.38
N GLU A 21 51.55 8.37 9.35
CA GLU A 21 52.77 7.61 9.04
C GLU A 21 53.09 6.54 10.10
N LEU A 22 52.42 6.51 11.25
CA LEU A 22 52.62 5.50 12.29
C LEU A 22 52.13 4.09 11.92
N THR A 23 51.47 3.93 10.76
CA THR A 23 50.96 2.62 10.32
C THR A 23 51.91 1.79 9.50
N SER A 24 53.15 2.27 9.23
CA SER A 24 54.09 1.61 8.28
C SER A 24 55.36 1.00 8.88
N ARG A 25 55.53 0.94 10.18
CA ARG A 25 56.72 0.26 10.77
C ARG A 25 56.41 -1.17 11.19
N LYS A 26 56.82 -2.12 10.35
CA LYS A 26 56.95 -3.56 10.70
C LYS A 26 58.10 -3.71 11.70
N THR A 27 57.81 -4.04 12.95
CA THR A 27 58.84 -4.50 13.88
C THR A 27 58.60 -5.97 14.28
N LYS A 28 59.72 -6.70 14.38
CA LYS A 28 59.85 -8.16 14.62
C LYS A 28 59.27 -8.70 15.93
N LYS A 29 58.40 -7.97 16.63
CA LYS A 29 57.72 -8.43 17.89
C LYS A 29 56.37 -9.13 17.66
N ARG A 30 56.00 -9.41 16.45
CA ARG A 30 54.67 -9.95 16.11
C ARG A 30 54.41 -11.42 16.44
N LYS A 31 55.46 -12.26 16.68
CA LYS A 31 55.20 -13.68 16.97
C LYS A 31 54.66 -13.99 18.37
N ARG A 32 54.91 -13.15 19.38
CA ARG A 32 54.37 -13.41 20.73
C ARG A 32 52.99 -12.79 21.00
N ILE A 33 52.65 -11.72 20.29
CA ILE A 33 51.35 -11.08 20.44
C ILE A 33 50.28 -11.85 19.63
N MET A 34 50.66 -12.45 18.51
CA MET A 34 49.74 -13.27 17.71
C MET A 34 49.32 -14.58 18.42
N THR A 35 50.19 -15.14 19.26
CA THR A 35 49.82 -16.35 20.04
C THR A 35 48.88 -16.01 21.22
N ILE A 36 48.97 -14.80 21.78
CA ILE A 36 48.07 -14.38 22.87
C ILE A 36 46.72 -13.91 22.28
N VAL A 37 46.68 -13.28 21.08
CA VAL A 37 45.44 -12.93 20.41
C VAL A 37 44.73 -14.15 19.84
N LEU A 38 45.45 -15.18 19.38
CA LEU A 38 44.82 -16.44 18.97
C LEU A 38 44.34 -17.29 20.15
N SER A 39 44.97 -17.21 21.33
CA SER A 39 44.47 -17.91 22.53
C SER A 39 43.28 -17.18 23.18
N PHE A 40 43.11 -15.87 23.01
CA PHE A 40 41.88 -15.16 23.37
C PHE A 40 40.77 -15.33 22.31
N ALA A 41 41.10 -15.52 21.03
CA ALA A 41 40.12 -15.80 20.00
C ALA A 41 39.57 -17.24 20.02
N LEU A 42 40.27 -18.16 20.72
CA LEU A 42 39.78 -19.54 20.92
C LEU A 42 38.99 -19.72 22.21
N TYR A 43 38.88 -18.67 23.07
CA TYR A 43 38.02 -18.68 24.25
C TYR A 43 36.88 -17.67 24.23
N SER A 44 36.77 -16.88 23.18
CA SER A 44 35.50 -16.24 22.83
C SER A 44 34.63 -17.30 22.18
N GLY A 45 33.97 -18.11 23.00
CA GLY A 45 32.79 -18.82 22.53
C GLY A 45 31.97 -17.82 21.74
N SER A 46 31.74 -18.08 20.47
CA SER A 46 30.92 -17.27 19.59
C SER A 46 29.66 -16.87 20.37
N ALA A 47 29.58 -15.60 20.75
CA ALA A 47 28.33 -15.03 21.24
C ALA A 47 27.35 -15.14 20.06
N LEU A 48 26.61 -16.23 20.10
CA LEU A 48 25.54 -16.50 19.16
C LEU A 48 24.39 -15.56 19.54
N ALA A 49 23.86 -14.85 18.61
CA ALA A 49 22.83 -13.84 18.82
C ALA A 49 21.47 -14.39 18.46
N SER A 50 20.38 -13.61 18.49
CA SER A 50 19.00 -14.07 18.31
C SER A 50 18.88 -15.34 17.47
N HIS A 51 18.25 -16.36 18.02
CA HIS A 51 18.26 -17.70 17.44
C HIS A 51 16.88 -18.06 16.99
N MET A 52 16.61 -17.80 15.72
CA MET A 52 15.31 -18.07 15.09
C MET A 52 15.22 -19.51 14.63
N ASP A 53 14.14 -20.19 14.97
CA ASP A 53 13.84 -21.54 14.45
C ASP A 53 13.06 -21.41 13.13
N ILE A 54 13.79 -21.50 12.04
CA ILE A 54 13.23 -21.41 10.67
C ILE A 54 12.84 -22.76 10.09
N THR A 55 12.70 -23.79 10.89
CA THR A 55 12.26 -25.13 10.43
C THR A 55 10.89 -25.04 9.77
N ASN A 56 9.92 -24.49 10.46
CA ASN A 56 8.53 -24.41 10.02
C ASN A 56 8.11 -23.02 9.53
N PHE A 57 8.88 -21.98 9.84
CA PHE A 57 8.58 -20.58 9.55
C PHE A 57 9.61 -19.96 8.62
N TYR A 58 9.24 -18.86 7.98
CA TYR A 58 10.19 -18.06 7.22
C TYR A 58 10.91 -17.08 8.14
N SER A 59 12.16 -16.76 7.85
CA SER A 59 12.91 -15.76 8.65
C SER A 59 12.22 -14.40 8.59
N ARG A 60 11.61 -14.07 7.44
CA ARG A 60 10.80 -12.88 7.25
C ARG A 60 9.77 -12.66 8.37
N ASP A 61 9.09 -13.71 8.80
CA ASP A 61 8.03 -13.59 9.80
C ASP A 61 8.56 -13.07 11.16
N PHE A 62 9.77 -13.44 11.54
CA PHE A 62 10.41 -12.94 12.76
C PHE A 62 10.84 -11.47 12.64
N PHE A 63 11.29 -11.04 11.46
CA PHE A 63 11.64 -9.64 11.20
C PHE A 63 10.40 -8.77 11.11
N ASP A 64 9.36 -9.22 10.41
CA ASP A 64 8.07 -8.53 10.33
C ASP A 64 7.46 -8.37 11.72
N PHE A 65 7.51 -9.43 12.56
CA PHE A 65 7.05 -9.40 13.94
C PHE A 65 7.75 -8.28 14.74
N GLY A 66 9.09 -8.22 14.72
CA GLY A 66 9.86 -7.24 15.51
C GLY A 66 9.78 -5.82 14.97
N GLN A 67 9.45 -5.63 13.69
CA GLN A 67 9.38 -4.32 13.02
C GLN A 67 7.96 -3.83 12.76
N ASN A 68 6.94 -4.54 13.25
CA ASN A 68 5.53 -4.20 13.01
C ASN A 68 5.18 -4.11 11.51
N LYS A 69 5.67 -5.05 10.71
CA LYS A 69 5.42 -5.13 9.27
C LYS A 69 4.50 -6.31 8.90
N GLY A 70 4.04 -6.34 7.65
CA GLY A 70 3.13 -7.39 7.18
C GLY A 70 1.86 -7.45 8.03
N VAL A 71 1.52 -8.65 8.50
CA VAL A 71 0.34 -8.89 9.36
C VAL A 71 0.50 -8.41 10.80
N PHE A 72 1.71 -8.01 11.20
CA PHE A 72 2.05 -7.64 12.59
C PHE A 72 1.91 -6.13 12.86
N GLN A 73 0.89 -5.51 12.29
CA GLN A 73 0.60 -4.09 12.54
C GLN A 73 0.18 -3.84 14.00
N PRO A 74 0.59 -2.73 14.62
CA PRO A 74 0.15 -2.40 15.98
C PRO A 74 -1.37 -2.40 16.12
N GLY A 75 -1.87 -3.10 17.13
CA GLY A 75 -3.30 -3.24 17.38
C GLY A 75 -4.03 -4.30 16.55
N ALA A 76 -3.36 -4.95 15.61
CA ALA A 76 -3.95 -6.05 14.83
C ALA A 76 -4.37 -7.21 15.75
N THR A 77 -5.51 -7.81 15.47
CA THR A 77 -6.06 -9.01 16.16
C THR A 77 -6.17 -10.17 15.19
N ASP A 78 -6.37 -11.36 15.71
CA ASP A 78 -6.60 -12.58 14.91
C ASP A 78 -5.47 -12.89 13.93
N ILE A 79 -4.25 -12.55 14.30
CA ILE A 79 -3.06 -12.73 13.48
C ILE A 79 -2.75 -14.21 13.30
N SER A 80 -2.51 -14.59 12.05
CA SER A 80 -2.13 -15.94 11.66
C SER A 80 -0.87 -15.94 10.81
N ILE A 81 0.04 -16.87 11.07
CA ILE A 81 1.28 -17.06 10.32
C ILE A 81 1.15 -18.33 9.50
N LEU A 82 1.36 -18.22 8.19
CA LEU A 82 1.39 -19.37 7.29
C LEU A 82 2.74 -20.08 7.41
N LYS A 83 2.71 -21.37 7.81
CA LYS A 83 3.91 -22.20 7.89
C LYS A 83 4.33 -22.75 6.53
N LYS A 84 5.57 -23.21 6.43
CA LYS A 84 6.15 -23.80 5.21
C LYS A 84 5.41 -25.05 4.71
N ASP A 85 4.73 -25.75 5.58
CA ASP A 85 3.90 -26.93 5.25
C ASP A 85 2.47 -26.58 4.82
N GLY A 86 2.12 -25.29 4.78
CA GLY A 86 0.79 -24.80 4.43
C GLY A 86 -0.19 -24.76 5.60
N THR A 87 0.21 -25.19 6.79
CA THR A 87 -0.62 -25.03 8.00
C THR A 87 -0.48 -23.64 8.61
N ILE A 88 -1.37 -23.29 9.51
CA ILE A 88 -1.44 -21.95 10.10
C ILE A 88 -1.12 -22.03 11.60
N LEU A 89 -0.33 -21.10 12.10
CA LEU A 89 -0.18 -20.80 13.51
C LEU A 89 -0.95 -19.51 13.84
N SER A 90 -1.96 -19.60 14.71
CA SER A 90 -2.63 -18.41 15.26
C SER A 90 -1.84 -17.86 16.44
N LEU A 91 -1.67 -16.55 16.53
CA LEU A 91 -1.02 -15.88 17.65
C LEU A 91 -1.95 -15.83 18.88
N PRO A 92 -1.41 -15.47 20.07
CA PRO A 92 -2.21 -15.22 21.26
C PRO A 92 -3.28 -14.16 21.02
N GLU A 93 -4.48 -14.36 21.60
CA GLU A 93 -5.67 -13.50 21.45
C GLU A 93 -5.50 -12.16 22.18
N VAL A 94 -4.73 -11.26 21.61
CA VAL A 94 -4.45 -9.93 22.16
C VAL A 94 -4.08 -8.98 21.02
N PRO A 95 -4.43 -7.68 21.09
CA PRO A 95 -3.97 -6.70 20.10
C PRO A 95 -2.44 -6.70 19.99
N PHE A 96 -1.89 -6.72 18.78
CA PHE A 96 -0.43 -6.79 18.59
C PHE A 96 0.28 -5.54 19.16
N PRO A 97 1.45 -5.68 19.81
CA PRO A 97 2.15 -4.53 20.41
C PRO A 97 2.77 -3.62 19.37
N ASP A 98 2.86 -2.32 19.69
CA ASP A 98 3.71 -1.37 19.00
C ASP A 98 5.14 -1.48 19.55
N PHE A 99 6.08 -1.97 18.73
CA PHE A 99 7.50 -2.06 19.06
C PHE A 99 8.30 -0.79 18.72
N SER A 100 7.66 0.27 18.25
CA SER A 100 8.33 1.53 17.95
C SER A 100 9.08 2.17 19.14
N PRO A 101 8.72 1.91 20.41
CA PRO A 101 9.54 2.35 21.52
C PRO A 101 10.91 1.69 21.60
N VAL A 102 11.09 0.52 20.97
CA VAL A 102 12.36 -0.19 20.92
C VAL A 102 13.29 0.51 19.91
N SER A 103 14.52 0.85 20.35
CA SER A 103 15.49 1.46 19.45
C SER A 103 15.87 0.53 18.29
N ASN A 104 16.36 1.10 17.17
CA ASN A 104 16.76 0.30 16.00
C ASN A 104 17.77 -0.82 16.33
N LYS A 105 18.59 -0.60 17.36
CA LYS A 105 19.54 -1.60 17.86
C LYS A 105 18.95 -2.59 18.87
N GLY A 106 17.66 -2.47 19.18
CA GLY A 106 17.01 -3.35 20.13
C GLY A 106 17.49 -3.24 21.59
N ALA A 107 18.47 -2.39 21.87
CA ALA A 107 19.19 -2.37 23.16
C ALA A 107 18.59 -1.40 24.18
N THR A 108 17.62 -0.58 23.81
CA THR A 108 16.96 0.37 24.71
C THR A 108 15.55 0.66 24.24
N THR A 109 14.68 1.05 25.17
CA THR A 109 13.26 1.30 24.89
C THR A 109 12.86 2.66 25.43
N ALA A 110 12.31 3.53 24.56
CA ALA A 110 11.81 4.86 24.94
C ALA A 110 10.58 4.74 25.87
N ILE A 111 10.52 5.60 26.90
CA ILE A 111 9.44 5.63 27.88
C ILE A 111 8.78 7.00 28.01
N GLY A 112 8.79 7.76 26.91
CA GLY A 112 8.21 9.10 26.77
C GLY A 112 9.18 10.23 27.12
N GLY A 113 8.95 11.39 26.50
CA GLY A 113 9.84 12.54 26.60
C GLY A 113 11.26 12.20 26.13
N ALA A 114 12.25 12.57 26.93
CA ALA A 114 13.66 12.27 26.70
C ALA A 114 14.18 11.13 27.60
N TYR A 115 13.35 10.10 27.84
CA TYR A 115 13.72 9.00 28.73
C TYR A 115 13.63 7.65 28.04
N SER A 116 14.54 6.74 28.41
CA SER A 116 14.51 5.35 27.95
C SER A 116 15.00 4.39 29.03
N VAL A 117 14.71 3.09 28.85
CA VAL A 117 15.18 2.01 29.72
C VAL A 117 16.05 1.03 28.97
N THR A 118 17.04 0.45 29.66
CA THR A 118 18.00 -0.50 29.08
C THR A 118 18.62 -1.37 30.21
N ALA A 119 19.56 -2.26 29.85
CA ALA A 119 20.42 -2.95 30.80
C ALA A 119 21.59 -2.06 31.23
N SER A 120 21.97 -2.14 32.52
CA SER A 120 23.06 -1.33 33.06
C SER A 120 24.41 -1.65 32.41
N HIS A 121 24.66 -2.89 32.03
CA HIS A 121 25.92 -3.30 31.39
C HIS A 121 26.05 -2.82 29.92
N ASN A 122 24.99 -2.27 29.27
CA ASN A 122 25.06 -1.75 27.92
C ASN A 122 25.81 -0.41 27.78
N GLY A 123 26.36 0.13 28.81
CA GLY A 123 27.17 1.34 28.75
C GLY A 123 27.51 1.92 30.12
N THR A 124 28.50 2.79 30.14
CA THR A 124 28.92 3.52 31.31
C THR A 124 28.54 4.99 31.21
N LYS A 125 28.44 5.70 32.37
CA LYS A 125 28.16 7.15 32.45
C LYS A 125 29.10 7.99 31.55
N HIS A 126 30.22 7.48 31.14
CA HIS A 126 31.28 8.22 30.47
C HIS A 126 31.42 7.89 28.97
N HIS A 127 30.54 7.06 28.38
CA HIS A 127 30.51 6.92 26.94
C HIS A 127 29.76 8.09 26.32
N ALA A 128 30.41 9.23 26.29
CA ALA A 128 29.94 10.46 25.66
C ALA A 128 29.67 10.34 24.13
N VAL A 129 29.64 9.15 23.58
CA VAL A 129 29.56 8.85 22.15
C VAL A 129 28.50 7.81 21.81
N SER A 130 27.78 7.25 22.79
CA SER A 130 26.70 6.33 22.45
C SER A 130 25.44 7.09 22.05
N THR A 131 25.17 7.07 20.79
CA THR A 131 23.86 7.46 20.23
C THR A 131 22.99 6.24 20.07
N GLN A 132 21.70 6.41 20.26
CA GLN A 132 20.68 5.41 19.90
C GLN A 132 19.76 6.02 18.88
N ASN A 133 19.29 5.19 17.98
CA ASN A 133 18.40 5.62 16.90
C ASN A 133 17.02 5.03 17.11
N TRP A 134 16.01 5.87 16.93
CA TRP A 134 14.62 5.46 16.73
C TRP A 134 14.19 5.93 15.34
N GLY A 135 13.66 5.03 14.54
CA GLY A 135 13.36 5.33 13.15
C GLY A 135 14.56 5.98 12.45
N GLN A 136 14.40 7.22 12.02
CA GLN A 136 15.43 7.96 11.28
C GLN A 136 16.21 8.97 12.15
N SER A 137 15.89 9.10 13.43
CA SER A 137 16.54 10.10 14.29
C SER A 137 17.52 9.48 15.27
N SER A 138 18.60 10.23 15.53
CA SER A 138 19.66 9.84 16.45
C SER A 138 19.61 10.67 17.73
N TYR A 139 19.71 10.01 18.87
CA TYR A 139 19.61 10.60 20.20
C TYR A 139 20.84 10.28 21.03
N LYS A 140 21.33 11.26 21.81
CA LYS A 140 22.54 11.10 22.65
C LYS A 140 22.15 10.85 24.11
N PHE A 141 22.86 9.96 24.77
CA PHE A 141 22.72 9.81 26.20
C PHE A 141 23.36 10.98 26.95
N VAL A 142 22.61 11.57 27.89
CA VAL A 142 23.03 12.71 28.70
C VAL A 142 23.37 12.24 30.12
N ASP A 143 22.49 11.43 30.72
CA ASP A 143 22.66 10.89 32.08
C ASP A 143 21.92 9.55 32.23
N ARG A 144 22.17 8.86 33.35
CA ARG A 144 21.50 7.61 33.67
C ARG A 144 21.51 7.33 35.17
N MET A 145 20.50 6.60 35.64
CA MET A 145 20.46 5.97 36.95
C MET A 145 20.31 4.46 36.80
N THR A 146 20.83 3.70 37.73
CA THR A 146 20.85 2.22 37.71
C THR A 146 20.43 1.62 39.04
N SER A 147 19.74 0.48 38.98
CA SER A 147 19.39 -0.37 40.10
C SER A 147 19.68 -1.83 39.70
N GLY A 148 20.72 -2.41 40.27
CA GLY A 148 21.25 -3.67 39.73
C GLY A 148 21.64 -3.51 38.26
N ASP A 149 21.09 -4.35 37.42
CA ASP A 149 21.31 -4.27 35.96
C ASP A 149 20.16 -3.58 35.19
N PHE A 150 19.16 -3.05 35.87
CA PHE A 150 18.15 -2.19 35.27
C PHE A 150 18.66 -0.74 35.24
N ALA A 151 18.55 -0.09 34.08
CA ALA A 151 18.99 1.30 33.91
C ALA A 151 17.89 2.14 33.26
N VAL A 152 17.76 3.37 33.76
CA VAL A 152 16.96 4.44 33.11
C VAL A 152 17.92 5.52 32.63
N THR A 153 17.70 6.01 31.41
CA THR A 153 18.60 6.97 30.77
C THR A 153 17.87 8.25 30.41
N ARG A 154 18.60 9.37 30.43
CA ARG A 154 18.20 10.66 29.92
C ARG A 154 18.81 10.87 28.54
N LEU A 155 18.02 11.33 27.57
CA LEU A 155 18.42 11.68 26.21
C LEU A 155 18.49 13.20 26.04
N ASP A 156 19.15 13.65 24.97
CA ASP A 156 19.34 15.09 24.66
C ASP A 156 18.11 15.72 23.99
N LYS A 157 17.20 14.91 23.42
CA LYS A 157 15.97 15.36 22.77
C LYS A 157 14.80 14.47 23.14
N PHE A 158 13.58 15.01 23.03
CA PHE A 158 12.35 14.22 23.12
C PHE A 158 12.24 13.26 21.95
N VAL A 159 11.96 11.99 22.22
CA VAL A 159 11.82 10.94 21.20
C VAL A 159 10.49 11.14 20.48
N VAL A 160 10.52 11.45 19.22
CA VAL A 160 9.34 11.77 18.40
C VAL A 160 8.83 10.59 17.57
N GLU A 161 9.62 9.54 17.37
CA GLU A 161 9.27 8.38 16.52
C GLU A 161 8.32 7.40 17.21
N THR A 162 8.07 7.57 18.50
CA THR A 162 7.26 6.63 19.25
C THR A 162 6.13 7.31 20.01
N THR A 163 4.98 6.68 19.96
CA THR A 163 3.80 6.97 20.79
C THR A 163 3.47 5.80 21.71
N GLY A 164 4.35 4.80 21.72
CA GLY A 164 4.14 3.52 22.39
C GLY A 164 4.17 3.61 23.91
N THR A 165 4.29 2.45 24.52
CA THR A 165 4.18 2.22 25.94
C THR A 165 5.22 2.99 26.75
N THR A 166 4.77 3.84 27.64
CA THR A 166 5.62 4.65 28.53
C THR A 166 5.60 4.17 30.00
N GLU A 167 4.79 3.17 30.30
CA GLU A 167 4.51 2.71 31.65
C GLU A 167 5.06 1.29 31.88
N GLY A 168 5.46 1.05 33.10
CA GLY A 168 5.89 -0.27 33.57
C GLY A 168 4.74 -1.10 34.13
N ALA A 169 4.93 -2.42 34.10
CA ALA A 169 4.04 -3.36 34.76
C ALA A 169 4.13 -3.22 36.28
N ASP A 170 3.03 -3.54 36.95
CA ASP A 170 3.02 -3.66 38.43
C ASP A 170 3.74 -4.95 38.83
N ILE A 171 4.99 -4.80 39.24
CA ILE A 171 5.87 -5.92 39.60
C ILE A 171 5.64 -6.40 41.06
N SER A 172 4.81 -5.72 41.85
CA SER A 172 4.48 -6.10 43.23
C SER A 172 3.50 -7.28 43.30
N LEU A 173 2.83 -7.60 42.20
CA LEU A 173 1.85 -8.66 42.11
C LEU A 173 2.48 -10.04 42.33
N SER A 174 1.76 -10.91 43.06
CA SER A 174 2.06 -12.34 43.07
C SER A 174 1.87 -12.95 41.66
N LYS A 175 2.46 -14.11 41.40
CA LYS A 175 2.31 -14.80 40.11
C LYS A 175 0.84 -15.05 39.72
N ALA A 176 -0.02 -15.39 40.70
CA ALA A 176 -1.45 -15.60 40.50
C ALA A 176 -2.17 -14.29 40.07
N GLN A 177 -1.89 -13.19 40.79
CA GLN A 177 -2.43 -11.86 40.44
C GLN A 177 -1.90 -11.36 39.08
N ALA A 178 -0.63 -11.60 38.77
CA ALA A 178 -0.04 -11.29 37.46
C ALA A 178 -0.71 -12.10 36.35
N LEU A 179 -1.02 -13.38 36.59
CA LEU A 179 -1.75 -14.19 35.63
C LEU A 179 -3.17 -13.65 35.40
N GLU A 180 -3.82 -13.14 36.44
CA GLU A 180 -5.13 -12.52 36.32
C GLU A 180 -5.08 -11.24 35.45
N ARG A 181 -4.13 -10.34 35.77
CA ARG A 181 -4.00 -9.03 35.16
C ARG A 181 -3.35 -9.06 33.77
N TYR A 182 -2.27 -9.84 33.59
CA TYR A 182 -1.45 -9.87 32.38
C TYR A 182 -1.56 -11.19 31.59
N GLY A 183 -2.38 -12.12 32.04
CA GLY A 183 -2.55 -13.42 31.35
C GLY A 183 -3.34 -13.25 30.07
N ILE A 184 -2.89 -13.93 29.03
CA ILE A 184 -3.48 -13.96 27.69
C ILE A 184 -4.00 -15.35 27.40
N ASN A 185 -5.16 -15.47 26.72
CA ASN A 185 -5.67 -16.74 26.25
C ASN A 185 -4.87 -17.21 25.04
N TYR A 186 -4.39 -18.43 25.11
CA TYR A 186 -3.66 -19.05 24.02
C TYR A 186 -3.85 -20.58 24.04
N LYS A 187 -4.25 -21.17 22.92
CA LYS A 187 -4.55 -22.60 22.79
C LYS A 187 -5.47 -23.11 23.93
N GLY A 188 -6.51 -22.32 24.25
CA GLY A 188 -7.53 -22.66 25.24
C GLY A 188 -7.08 -22.54 26.70
N LYS A 189 -5.92 -21.94 26.98
CA LYS A 189 -5.42 -21.73 28.35
C LYS A 189 -5.03 -20.26 28.56
N LYS A 190 -5.34 -19.73 29.75
CA LYS A 190 -4.83 -18.41 30.18
C LYS A 190 -3.41 -18.57 30.68
N GLN A 191 -2.47 -17.88 30.08
CA GLN A 191 -1.03 -17.99 30.34
C GLN A 191 -0.38 -16.62 30.44
N LEU A 192 0.72 -16.51 31.19
CA LEU A 192 1.57 -15.31 31.21
C LEU A 192 2.44 -15.30 29.96
N ILE A 193 1.93 -14.72 28.91
CA ILE A 193 2.64 -14.57 27.63
C ILE A 193 3.12 -13.14 27.50
N ALA A 194 4.36 -12.99 27.12
CA ALA A 194 4.99 -11.71 26.82
C ALA A 194 5.47 -11.66 25.37
N PHE A 195 5.56 -10.47 24.83
CA PHE A 195 6.07 -10.19 23.50
C PHE A 195 7.39 -9.43 23.61
N ARG A 196 8.32 -9.69 22.70
CA ARG A 196 9.61 -9.01 22.67
C ARG A 196 10.06 -8.69 21.26
N ALA A 197 10.88 -7.65 21.12
CA ALA A 197 11.67 -7.36 19.95
C ALA A 197 13.11 -7.03 20.36
N GLY A 198 14.08 -7.49 19.60
CA GLY A 198 15.50 -7.27 19.82
C GLY A 198 16.25 -7.21 18.49
N ALA A 199 17.54 -6.85 18.50
CA ALA A 199 18.36 -6.75 17.30
C ALA A 199 19.80 -7.22 17.56
N GLY A 200 19.94 -8.31 18.27
CA GLY A 200 21.25 -8.98 18.43
C GLY A 200 21.78 -9.58 17.13
N SER A 201 22.99 -10.14 17.13
CA SER A 201 23.47 -10.89 15.96
C SER A 201 22.60 -12.13 15.72
N LEU A 202 22.46 -12.60 14.50
CA LEU A 202 21.42 -13.56 14.10
C LEU A 202 22.01 -14.95 13.78
N THR A 203 21.37 -15.99 14.30
CA THR A 203 21.59 -17.38 13.90
C THR A 203 20.25 -18.04 13.56
N PHE A 204 20.30 -18.97 12.63
CA PHE A 204 19.13 -19.73 12.24
C PHE A 204 19.26 -21.18 12.70
N GLN A 205 18.20 -21.72 13.27
CA GLN A 205 18.06 -23.14 13.49
C GLN A 205 17.12 -23.73 12.43
N LYS A 206 17.57 -24.78 11.76
CA LYS A 206 16.76 -25.56 10.83
C LYS A 206 16.89 -27.05 11.19
N ASP A 207 15.77 -27.74 11.35
CA ASP A 207 15.73 -29.18 11.64
C ASP A 207 16.59 -29.61 12.86
N GLY A 208 16.58 -28.79 13.91
CA GLY A 208 17.35 -29.03 15.13
C GLY A 208 18.86 -28.77 15.01
N ARG A 209 19.36 -28.35 13.85
CA ARG A 209 20.74 -27.99 13.61
C ARG A 209 20.91 -26.48 13.54
N ILE A 210 21.88 -25.98 14.32
CA ILE A 210 22.29 -24.58 14.19
C ILE A 210 23.08 -24.48 12.89
N THR A 211 22.46 -23.86 11.87
CA THR A 211 23.18 -23.46 10.68
C THR A 211 23.72 -22.05 10.92
N GLN A 212 25.00 -21.95 11.25
CA GLN A 212 25.72 -20.77 10.83
C GLN A 212 25.59 -20.77 9.32
N ALA A 213 24.85 -19.80 8.78
CA ALA A 213 24.81 -19.63 7.35
C ALA A 213 26.24 -19.38 6.88
N SER A 214 26.88 -20.39 6.33
CA SER A 214 28.28 -20.33 5.88
C SER A 214 28.49 -19.38 4.73
N SER A 215 27.42 -18.80 4.17
CA SER A 215 27.48 -17.88 3.04
C SER A 215 26.61 -16.62 3.21
N TYR A 216 25.76 -16.52 4.23
CA TYR A 216 24.89 -15.36 4.48
C TYR A 216 24.86 -15.06 5.97
N SER A 217 25.13 -13.82 6.35
CA SER A 217 24.89 -13.30 7.68
C SER A 217 24.05 -12.04 7.58
N TYR A 218 23.05 -11.90 8.43
CA TYR A 218 22.28 -10.68 8.52
C TYR A 218 23.03 -9.66 9.37
N SER A 219 22.95 -8.38 8.98
CA SER A 219 23.55 -7.31 9.77
C SER A 219 22.94 -7.23 11.14
N PRO A 220 23.73 -6.93 12.20
CA PRO A 220 23.19 -6.46 13.44
C PRO A 220 22.34 -5.18 13.23
N ASP A 221 21.54 -4.81 14.21
CA ASP A 221 20.68 -3.61 14.19
C ASP A 221 19.39 -3.75 13.38
N ILE A 222 18.90 -4.98 13.16
CA ILE A 222 17.59 -5.25 12.55
C ILE A 222 16.70 -5.93 13.58
N LEU A 223 15.58 -5.28 13.94
CA LEU A 223 14.64 -5.82 14.90
C LEU A 223 14.01 -7.12 14.39
N ASN A 224 14.01 -8.11 15.24
CA ASN A 224 13.28 -9.36 15.12
C ASN A 224 12.53 -9.63 16.42
N GLY A 225 11.56 -10.53 16.42
CA GLY A 225 10.83 -10.77 17.65
C GLY A 225 9.99 -12.04 17.64
N SER A 226 9.47 -12.34 18.81
CA SER A 226 8.52 -13.43 19.05
C SER A 226 7.74 -13.19 20.34
N PHE A 227 6.83 -14.10 20.64
CA PHE A 227 6.16 -14.18 21.92
C PHE A 227 6.71 -15.35 22.75
N VAL A 228 6.77 -15.16 24.08
CA VAL A 228 7.41 -16.09 25.00
C VAL A 228 6.55 -16.33 26.24
N LEU A 229 6.66 -17.49 26.83
CA LEU A 229 5.99 -17.81 28.11
C LEU A 229 6.86 -17.34 29.29
N ILE A 230 6.28 -16.57 30.21
CA ILE A 230 6.90 -16.27 31.48
C ILE A 230 6.69 -17.46 32.40
N ASP A 231 7.73 -18.19 32.75
CA ASP A 231 7.68 -19.38 33.61
C ASP A 231 8.04 -19.09 35.07
N ASP A 232 8.87 -18.09 35.32
CA ASP A 232 9.14 -17.63 36.70
C ASP A 232 8.89 -16.12 36.85
N TRP A 233 8.06 -15.79 37.83
CA TRP A 233 7.70 -14.42 38.21
C TRP A 233 8.34 -14.00 39.52
N SER A 234 9.10 -14.88 40.20
CA SER A 234 9.67 -14.65 41.52
C SER A 234 10.91 -13.72 41.48
N GLY A 235 11.20 -13.07 42.59
CA GLY A 235 12.42 -12.24 42.75
C GLY A 235 12.46 -10.97 41.89
N GLY A 236 13.63 -10.39 41.73
CA GLY A 236 13.92 -9.14 40.99
C GLY A 236 14.00 -9.34 39.47
N ARG A 237 13.94 -10.57 38.98
CA ARG A 237 13.96 -10.93 37.56
C ARG A 237 12.81 -11.86 37.23
N VAL A 238 12.36 -11.81 35.98
CA VAL A 238 11.51 -12.85 35.42
C VAL A 238 12.32 -13.68 34.43
N THR A 239 11.99 -14.97 34.33
CA THR A 239 12.56 -15.82 33.27
C THR A 239 11.51 -16.26 32.31
N THR A 240 11.90 -16.42 31.04
CA THR A 240 11.01 -16.80 29.98
C THR A 240 11.44 -18.13 29.36
N ASN A 241 10.45 -18.96 29.05
CA ASN A 241 10.63 -20.14 28.23
C ASN A 241 10.38 -19.78 26.76
N ASN A 242 11.45 -19.65 26.01
CA ASN A 242 11.41 -19.29 24.60
C ASN A 242 11.08 -20.49 23.70
N LEU A 243 10.98 -21.68 24.28
CA LEU A 243 10.72 -22.94 23.57
C LEU A 243 9.30 -23.48 23.80
N PHE A 244 8.42 -22.67 24.36
CA PHE A 244 7.08 -23.15 24.73
C PHE A 244 6.14 -23.29 23.52
N ASP A 245 6.48 -22.68 22.40
CA ASP A 245 5.72 -22.75 21.15
C ASP A 245 6.59 -23.08 19.93
N GLU A 246 5.98 -23.18 18.78
CA GLU A 246 6.67 -23.47 17.51
C GLU A 246 7.41 -22.24 16.95
N PHE A 247 6.87 -21.03 17.13
CA PHE A 247 7.45 -19.76 16.66
C PHE A 247 8.54 -19.30 17.62
N LYS A 248 9.70 -19.92 17.55
CA LYS A 248 10.78 -19.77 18.51
C LYS A 248 11.82 -18.76 18.04
N ASP A 249 12.03 -17.76 18.87
CA ASP A 249 13.15 -16.85 18.78
C ASP A 249 13.77 -16.67 20.17
N ARG A 250 15.01 -17.12 20.33
CA ARG A 250 15.75 -17.06 21.57
C ARG A 250 16.61 -15.81 21.63
N THR A 251 16.62 -15.12 22.77
CA THR A 251 17.57 -14.02 23.00
C THR A 251 18.99 -14.52 23.08
N THR A 252 19.94 -13.66 22.72
CA THR A 252 21.35 -13.96 22.84
C THR A 252 22.18 -12.69 23.10
N GLY A 253 23.50 -12.77 23.01
CA GLY A 253 24.40 -11.61 23.14
C GLY A 253 24.11 -10.55 22.10
N GLY A 254 23.86 -9.31 22.55
CA GLY A 254 23.46 -8.17 21.71
C GLY A 254 22.01 -7.74 21.90
N ASP A 255 21.12 -8.65 22.38
CA ASP A 255 19.76 -8.29 22.75
C ASP A 255 19.65 -7.64 24.14
N SER A 256 20.75 -7.54 24.88
CA SER A 256 20.81 -6.95 26.22
C SER A 256 20.15 -5.58 26.25
N GLY A 257 19.23 -5.38 27.22
CA GLY A 257 18.48 -4.15 27.39
C GLY A 257 17.18 -4.07 26.56
N SER A 258 16.90 -5.03 25.67
CA SER A 258 15.61 -5.11 24.97
C SER A 258 14.45 -5.30 25.95
N ALA A 259 13.32 -4.66 25.68
CA ALA A 259 12.18 -4.71 26.57
C ALA A 259 11.34 -5.98 26.38
N LEU A 260 10.73 -6.41 27.47
CA LEU A 260 9.70 -7.44 27.52
C LEU A 260 8.35 -6.75 27.79
N PHE A 261 7.38 -6.97 26.91
CA PHE A 261 6.05 -6.36 26.96
C PHE A 261 5.00 -7.38 27.42
N VAL A 262 4.10 -6.96 28.31
CA VAL A 262 2.92 -7.72 28.73
C VAL A 262 1.67 -6.86 28.53
N TYR A 263 0.55 -7.51 28.22
CA TYR A 263 -0.72 -6.81 28.03
C TYR A 263 -1.48 -6.67 29.33
N ASP A 264 -1.78 -5.45 29.75
CA ASP A 264 -2.59 -5.16 30.92
C ASP A 264 -4.09 -5.24 30.56
N ASN A 265 -4.74 -6.33 30.95
CA ASN A 265 -6.16 -6.56 30.66
C ASN A 265 -7.09 -5.56 31.38
N LEU A 266 -6.65 -4.96 32.47
CA LEU A 266 -7.41 -3.94 33.19
C LEU A 266 -7.31 -2.57 32.49
N ALA A 267 -6.09 -2.16 32.13
CA ALA A 267 -5.84 -0.88 31.46
C ALA A 267 -6.02 -0.95 29.94
N LYS A 268 -6.22 -2.16 29.36
CA LYS A 268 -6.36 -2.40 27.91
C LYS A 268 -5.20 -1.83 27.08
N LYS A 269 -3.98 -1.99 27.60
CA LYS A 269 -2.77 -1.50 26.94
C LYS A 269 -1.56 -2.39 27.22
N TRP A 270 -0.55 -2.28 26.39
CA TRP A 270 0.75 -2.89 26.64
C TRP A 270 1.52 -2.12 27.69
N VAL A 271 2.27 -2.82 28.53
CA VAL A 271 3.17 -2.24 29.54
C VAL A 271 4.51 -2.98 29.52
N ILE A 272 5.58 -2.29 29.92
CA ILE A 272 6.93 -2.83 29.95
C ILE A 272 7.12 -3.61 31.25
N LEU A 273 7.38 -4.92 31.15
CA LEU A 273 7.67 -5.74 32.34
C LEU A 273 9.12 -5.56 32.84
N GLY A 274 10.04 -5.36 31.90
CA GLY A 274 11.43 -5.19 32.24
C GLY A 274 12.35 -5.20 31.01
N THR A 275 13.67 -5.26 31.27
CA THR A 275 14.74 -5.24 30.27
C THR A 275 15.60 -6.49 30.32
N LEU A 276 16.02 -6.99 29.19
CA LEU A 276 16.84 -8.21 29.11
C LEU A 276 18.16 -8.03 29.85
N PHE A 277 18.41 -8.92 30.84
CA PHE A 277 19.68 -9.09 31.49
C PHE A 277 20.63 -9.98 30.69
N GLY A 278 20.13 -11.13 30.21
CA GLY A 278 20.91 -12.15 29.55
C GLY A 278 20.26 -13.52 29.61
N GLU A 279 21.06 -14.56 29.40
CA GLU A 279 20.58 -15.94 29.38
C GLU A 279 21.05 -16.69 30.65
N ASN A 280 20.16 -17.53 31.18
CA ASN A 280 20.45 -18.47 32.23
C ASN A 280 20.55 -19.88 31.64
N TYR A 281 21.68 -20.52 31.87
CA TYR A 281 21.93 -21.91 31.48
C TYR A 281 21.64 -22.82 32.65
N TYR A 282 20.78 -23.81 32.44
CA TYR A 282 20.41 -24.79 33.47
C TYR A 282 21.11 -26.13 33.23
N ASN A 283 21.37 -26.90 34.32
CA ASN A 283 22.06 -28.20 34.25
C ASN A 283 21.35 -29.24 33.39
N ASN A 284 20.08 -29.06 33.10
CA ASN A 284 19.29 -29.93 32.20
C ASN A 284 19.41 -29.53 30.74
N GLY A 285 20.30 -28.62 30.38
CA GLY A 285 20.47 -28.12 28.99
C GLY A 285 19.44 -27.08 28.57
N GLN A 286 18.49 -26.69 29.41
CA GLN A 286 17.55 -25.62 29.12
C GLN A 286 18.24 -24.26 29.21
N ILE A 287 17.89 -23.40 28.26
CA ILE A 287 18.33 -22.00 28.22
C ILE A 287 17.09 -21.12 28.35
N ARG A 288 17.09 -20.20 29.29
CA ARG A 288 16.00 -19.25 29.53
C ARG A 288 16.52 -17.84 29.51
N SER A 289 15.75 -16.92 28.90
CA SER A 289 16.07 -15.51 28.94
C SER A 289 15.65 -14.92 30.31
N ALA A 290 16.49 -14.10 30.90
CA ALA A 290 16.25 -13.44 32.18
C ALA A 290 16.10 -11.93 31.94
N PHE A 291 15.01 -11.33 32.48
CA PHE A 291 14.73 -9.91 32.39
C PHE A 291 14.71 -9.29 33.78
N ASN A 292 15.43 -8.17 33.92
CA ASN A 292 15.28 -7.34 35.12
C ASN A 292 13.89 -6.71 35.11
N LYS A 293 13.17 -6.82 36.25
CA LYS A 293 11.85 -6.22 36.39
C LYS A 293 11.92 -4.70 36.36
N TRP A 294 10.87 -4.08 35.89
CA TRP A 294 10.68 -2.63 35.89
C TRP A 294 10.88 -2.05 37.29
N ASP A 295 11.67 -0.98 37.39
CA ASP A 295 11.89 -0.26 38.66
C ASP A 295 11.22 1.13 38.57
N ASN A 296 9.99 1.23 39.09
CA ASN A 296 9.21 2.45 39.06
C ASN A 296 9.85 3.59 39.88
N ASN A 297 10.52 3.24 40.98
CA ASN A 297 11.18 4.23 41.84
C ASN A 297 12.38 4.86 41.11
N LEU A 298 13.15 4.05 40.42
CA LEU A 298 14.30 4.52 39.64
C LEU A 298 13.86 5.43 38.50
N VAL A 299 12.82 5.02 37.77
CA VAL A 299 12.22 5.81 36.66
C VAL A 299 11.72 7.16 37.19
N SER A 300 10.95 7.14 38.29
CA SER A 300 10.40 8.35 38.90
C SER A 300 11.49 9.27 39.45
N SER A 301 12.53 8.71 40.04
CA SER A 301 13.67 9.47 40.57
C SER A 301 14.44 10.20 39.48
N LEU A 302 14.71 9.56 38.33
CA LEU A 302 15.40 10.22 37.23
C LEU A 302 14.52 11.31 36.61
N LYS A 303 13.22 11.03 36.37
CA LYS A 303 12.27 12.02 35.85
C LYS A 303 12.17 13.23 36.76
N GLN A 304 12.00 13.01 38.07
CA GLN A 304 11.94 14.08 39.09
C GLN A 304 13.24 14.89 39.14
N HIS A 305 14.40 14.22 39.03
CA HIS A 305 15.69 14.92 38.99
C HIS A 305 15.76 15.92 37.84
N PHE A 306 15.24 15.60 36.67
CA PHE A 306 15.28 16.49 35.51
C PHE A 306 14.05 17.39 35.34
N THR A 307 13.03 17.32 36.21
CA THR A 307 11.84 18.17 36.13
C THR A 307 11.92 19.36 37.08
N GLN A 308 11.63 20.54 36.55
CA GLN A 308 11.45 21.76 37.34
C GLN A 308 10.04 22.29 37.11
N ASN A 309 9.23 22.29 38.18
CA ASN A 309 7.85 22.76 38.14
C ASN A 309 7.79 24.29 38.20
N ILE A 310 6.99 24.88 37.29
CA ILE A 310 6.73 26.32 37.20
C ILE A 310 5.23 26.53 37.12
N VAL A 311 4.68 27.07 38.20
CA VAL A 311 3.23 27.32 38.33
C VAL A 311 2.94 28.75 37.89
N LEU A 312 2.18 28.94 36.82
CA LEU A 312 1.76 30.24 36.32
C LEU A 312 0.37 30.64 36.79
N ASN A 313 -0.61 29.73 36.80
CA ASN A 313 -2.01 29.99 37.20
C ASN A 313 -2.66 31.20 36.49
N GLY A 314 -2.44 31.31 35.16
CA GLY A 314 -2.92 32.43 34.36
C GLY A 314 -2.05 33.71 34.43
N GLU A 315 -0.96 33.70 35.22
CA GLU A 315 -0.03 34.81 35.33
C GLU A 315 0.99 34.84 34.18
N ASN A 316 1.65 35.98 34.05
CA ASN A 316 2.77 36.14 33.10
C ASN A 316 4.09 35.78 33.80
N GLY A 317 4.97 35.09 33.09
CA GLY A 317 6.34 34.83 33.47
C GLY A 317 7.31 35.54 32.50
N VAL A 318 8.36 36.17 33.02
CA VAL A 318 9.43 36.73 32.18
C VAL A 318 10.68 35.92 32.41
N ILE A 319 11.26 35.38 31.32
CA ILE A 319 12.54 34.67 31.35
C ILE A 319 13.66 35.61 30.99
N ASN A 320 14.56 35.86 31.92
CA ASN A 320 15.75 36.66 31.77
C ASN A 320 16.88 36.12 32.63
N ASP A 321 18.12 36.15 32.18
CA ASP A 321 19.33 35.73 32.89
C ASP A 321 19.21 34.36 33.55
N ASN A 322 18.68 33.38 32.82
CA ASN A 322 18.38 32.01 33.28
C ASN A 322 17.48 31.98 34.54
N LYS A 323 16.60 32.93 34.67
CA LYS A 323 15.58 32.98 35.72
C LYS A 323 14.20 33.20 35.10
N ILE A 324 13.18 32.70 35.76
CA ILE A 324 11.80 33.06 35.45
C ILE A 324 11.22 33.87 36.61
N LYS A 325 10.74 35.08 36.32
CA LYS A 325 10.09 35.99 37.24
C LYS A 325 8.60 36.07 36.92
N ARG A 326 7.74 35.83 37.94
CA ARG A 326 6.28 35.94 37.77
C ARG A 326 5.79 37.36 38.06
N SER A 327 4.74 37.74 37.37
CA SER A 327 4.24 39.14 37.40
C SER A 327 3.61 39.55 38.72
N ASN A 328 2.87 38.65 39.42
CA ASN A 328 2.05 39.01 40.56
C ASN A 328 2.77 38.91 41.91
N ASN A 329 3.67 37.98 42.11
CA ASN A 329 4.36 37.76 43.37
C ASN A 329 5.82 38.11 43.37
N GLN A 330 6.36 38.58 42.24
CA GLN A 330 7.77 38.90 42.03
C GLN A 330 8.74 37.76 42.38
N GLN A 331 8.21 36.52 42.52
CA GLN A 331 9.02 35.36 42.77
C GLN A 331 9.89 35.04 41.55
N GLU A 332 11.16 34.85 41.82
CA GLU A 332 12.15 34.41 40.80
C GLU A 332 12.58 32.97 41.11
N ASP A 333 12.53 32.14 40.08
CA ASP A 333 13.07 30.77 40.11
C ASP A 333 14.23 30.68 39.12
N ASN A 334 15.40 30.18 39.57
CA ASN A 334 16.53 29.91 38.68
C ASN A 334 16.17 28.73 37.75
N ILE A 335 16.44 28.88 36.47
CA ILE A 335 16.29 27.81 35.50
C ILE A 335 17.51 26.89 35.58
N GLY A 336 17.29 25.66 35.99
CA GLY A 336 18.36 24.65 36.08
C GLY A 336 18.78 24.19 34.70
N LYS A 337 20.08 24.01 34.47
CA LYS A 337 20.61 23.44 33.24
C LYS A 337 20.08 22.02 33.04
N ASP A 338 19.74 21.68 31.80
CA ASP A 338 19.23 20.37 31.38
C ASP A 338 17.90 19.96 32.05
N LYS A 339 17.19 20.89 32.73
CA LYS A 339 15.89 20.63 33.36
C LYS A 339 14.75 20.82 32.36
N ASP A 340 13.80 19.88 32.40
CA ASP A 340 12.51 20.06 31.78
C ASP A 340 11.69 21.08 32.58
N LEU A 341 11.33 22.19 31.97
CA LEU A 341 10.49 23.23 32.58
C LEU A 341 9.03 22.82 32.45
N TYR A 342 8.42 22.37 33.53
CA TYR A 342 7.05 21.90 33.56
C TYR A 342 6.11 23.03 33.97
N PHE A 343 5.45 23.66 33.01
CA PHE A 343 4.50 24.77 33.20
C PHE A 343 3.10 24.25 33.53
N THR A 344 2.46 24.83 34.53
CA THR A 344 1.11 24.50 34.95
C THR A 344 0.23 25.73 35.09
N GLY A 345 -1.09 25.56 34.83
CA GLY A 345 -2.13 26.56 35.07
C GLY A 345 -2.32 27.59 34.01
N GLY A 346 -1.68 27.47 32.84
CA GLY A 346 -1.83 28.40 31.73
C GLY A 346 -1.16 29.77 31.97
N GLY A 347 -1.03 30.58 30.93
CA GLY A 347 -0.49 31.94 31.02
C GLY A 347 0.48 32.31 29.91
N LYS A 348 1.11 33.48 30.06
CA LYS A 348 2.01 34.05 29.06
C LYS A 348 3.47 33.96 29.54
N ILE A 349 4.35 33.51 28.66
CA ILE A 349 5.79 33.43 28.93
C ILE A 349 6.50 34.35 27.94
N TYR A 350 7.20 35.35 28.47
CA TYR A 350 7.96 36.30 27.66
C TYR A 350 9.46 36.05 27.80
N LEU A 351 10.13 35.84 26.66
CA LEU A 351 11.60 35.73 26.58
C LEU A 351 12.22 37.09 26.42
N SER A 352 13.07 37.51 27.36
CA SER A 352 13.91 38.74 27.24
C SER A 352 15.29 38.42 26.68
N GLN A 353 15.58 37.16 26.38
CA GLN A 353 16.82 36.66 25.76
C GLN A 353 16.58 35.31 25.11
N ASN A 354 17.55 34.80 24.35
CA ASN A 354 17.50 33.42 23.85
C ASN A 354 17.49 32.44 25.00
N LEU A 355 16.61 31.48 24.96
CA LEU A 355 16.49 30.41 25.96
C LEU A 355 17.15 29.13 25.43
N ASP A 356 18.26 28.72 26.09
CA ASP A 356 18.92 27.43 25.85
C ASP A 356 18.83 26.58 27.14
N THR A 357 17.98 25.57 27.11
CA THR A 357 17.79 24.64 28.25
C THR A 357 18.71 23.41 28.18
N GLY A 358 19.61 23.35 27.20
CA GLY A 358 20.48 22.19 27.00
C GLY A 358 19.69 20.94 26.59
N ALA A 359 19.77 19.90 27.41
CA ALA A 359 18.97 18.69 27.24
C ALA A 359 17.58 18.75 27.93
N GLY A 360 17.19 19.92 28.46
CA GLY A 360 15.86 20.18 29.01
C GLY A 360 14.86 20.59 27.94
N GLY A 361 13.58 20.31 28.14
CA GLY A 361 12.49 20.73 27.29
C GLY A 361 11.48 21.64 27.96
N LEU A 362 10.47 22.08 27.23
CA LEU A 362 9.32 22.80 27.76
C LEU A 362 8.13 21.84 27.78
N ILE A 363 7.54 21.64 28.95
CA ILE A 363 6.39 20.76 29.13
C ILE A 363 5.21 21.64 29.61
N PHE A 364 4.08 21.50 28.93
CA PHE A 364 2.85 22.25 29.22
C PHE A 364 1.77 21.26 29.65
N ASP A 365 1.15 21.52 30.81
CA ASP A 365 0.12 20.68 31.40
C ASP A 365 -1.16 20.58 30.55
N ASN A 366 -2.07 19.71 30.93
CA ASN A 366 -3.31 19.47 30.19
C ASN A 366 -4.35 20.56 30.36
N GLY A 367 -5.11 20.88 29.30
CA GLY A 367 -6.34 21.67 29.37
C GLY A 367 -6.14 23.17 29.49
N HIS A 368 -4.97 23.68 29.19
CA HIS A 368 -4.65 25.11 29.33
C HIS A 368 -4.24 25.78 28.01
N GLN A 369 -4.16 27.12 28.07
CA GLN A 369 -3.60 27.93 26.98
C GLN A 369 -2.33 28.63 27.46
N TYR A 370 -1.31 28.58 26.62
CA TYR A 370 -0.04 29.26 26.85
C TYR A 370 0.31 30.13 25.65
N VAL A 371 0.94 31.27 25.91
CA VAL A 371 1.50 32.13 24.87
C VAL A 371 2.98 32.31 25.14
N LEU A 372 3.83 31.90 24.19
CA LEU A 372 5.27 32.08 24.26
C LEU A 372 5.69 33.23 23.34
N GLU A 373 6.18 34.31 23.92
CA GLU A 373 6.56 35.54 23.21
C GLU A 373 8.03 35.90 23.45
N GLY A 374 8.60 36.65 22.54
CA GLY A 374 9.97 37.20 22.66
C GLY A 374 10.39 37.91 21.40
N ASP A 375 10.69 39.20 21.47
CA ASP A 375 10.99 40.08 20.33
C ASP A 375 12.23 39.63 19.52
N GLY A 376 12.08 38.57 18.75
CA GLY A 376 13.13 37.95 17.93
C GLY A 376 14.04 36.96 18.66
N PHE A 377 13.77 36.70 19.95
CA PHE A 377 14.47 35.68 20.69
C PHE A 377 14.01 34.25 20.33
N SER A 378 14.82 33.26 20.67
CA SER A 378 14.68 31.89 20.23
C SER A 378 14.74 30.89 21.39
N PHE A 379 14.20 29.71 21.16
CA PHE A 379 14.31 28.55 22.06
C PHE A 379 15.17 27.44 21.43
N LYS A 380 16.05 26.86 22.28
CA LYS A 380 16.80 25.66 22.00
C LYS A 380 16.74 24.73 23.22
N GLY A 381 16.48 23.44 22.98
CA GLY A 381 16.36 22.46 24.07
C GLY A 381 15.98 21.07 23.57
N ALA A 382 15.53 20.20 24.50
CA ALA A 382 15.10 18.84 24.17
C ALA A 382 13.84 18.81 23.29
N GLY A 383 13.04 19.86 23.31
CA GLY A 383 11.78 19.96 22.55
C GLY A 383 10.64 20.51 23.38
N VAL A 384 9.42 20.34 22.88
CA VAL A 384 8.18 20.76 23.54
C VAL A 384 7.24 19.56 23.71
N ASP A 385 6.70 19.38 24.91
CA ASP A 385 5.66 18.41 25.23
C ASP A 385 4.39 19.18 25.62
N ILE A 386 3.34 19.02 24.80
CA ILE A 386 2.11 19.78 24.96
C ILE A 386 0.99 18.83 25.37
N GLY A 387 0.47 19.05 26.58
CA GLY A 387 -0.57 18.23 27.17
C GLY A 387 -1.86 18.22 26.37
N LYS A 388 -2.67 17.22 26.61
CA LYS A 388 -3.97 17.03 25.93
C LYS A 388 -4.87 18.24 26.14
N ASN A 389 -5.57 18.70 25.08
CA ASN A 389 -6.44 19.87 25.06
C ASN A 389 -5.73 21.19 25.43
N THR A 390 -4.39 21.22 25.34
CA THR A 390 -3.59 22.43 25.57
C THR A 390 -3.21 23.02 24.23
N VAL A 391 -3.21 24.34 24.15
CA VAL A 391 -2.75 25.13 23.01
C VAL A 391 -1.57 25.99 23.43
N VAL A 392 -0.50 25.97 22.65
CA VAL A 392 0.66 26.86 22.83
C VAL A 392 0.79 27.75 21.60
N ASP A 393 0.50 29.05 21.77
CA ASP A 393 0.75 30.06 20.74
C ASP A 393 2.24 30.45 20.77
N TRP A 394 2.95 30.18 19.67
CA TRP A 394 4.41 30.25 19.56
C TRP A 394 4.85 31.43 18.74
N HIS A 395 5.25 32.55 19.39
CA HIS A 395 5.70 33.82 18.80
C HIS A 395 7.21 34.06 18.95
N ILE A 396 8.00 32.98 19.04
CA ILE A 396 9.46 33.05 19.13
C ILE A 396 10.10 32.35 17.94
N LYS A 397 11.39 32.58 17.73
CA LYS A 397 12.14 31.99 16.61
C LYS A 397 12.72 30.64 16.97
N GLY A 398 13.01 29.85 15.95
CA GLY A 398 13.85 28.67 16.07
C GLY A 398 15.35 29.03 15.99
N VAL A 399 16.21 28.09 16.34
CA VAL A 399 17.67 28.21 16.23
C VAL A 399 18.13 27.50 14.96
N PRO A 400 18.75 28.18 13.99
CA PRO A 400 19.28 27.55 12.81
C PRO A 400 20.22 26.38 13.13
N GLY A 401 20.02 25.25 12.46
CA GLY A 401 20.79 24.03 12.70
C GLY A 401 20.31 23.18 13.87
N ASP A 402 19.32 23.63 14.65
CA ASP A 402 18.61 22.80 15.64
C ASP A 402 17.32 22.24 15.05
N ASN A 403 16.79 21.14 15.62
CA ASN A 403 15.48 20.60 15.28
C ASN A 403 14.56 20.80 16.51
N LEU A 404 13.42 21.45 16.30
CA LEU A 404 12.38 21.49 17.33
C LEU A 404 11.67 20.14 17.37
N HIS A 405 11.75 19.43 18.47
CA HIS A 405 11.01 18.20 18.70
C HIS A 405 9.69 18.51 19.39
N LYS A 406 8.57 18.07 18.83
CA LYS A 406 7.23 18.24 19.40
C LYS A 406 6.62 16.88 19.74
N VAL A 407 6.26 16.67 20.99
CA VAL A 407 5.51 15.51 21.49
C VAL A 407 4.26 15.96 22.25
N GLY A 408 3.46 15.03 22.76
CA GLY A 408 2.21 15.32 23.46
C GLY A 408 1.03 15.56 22.53
N GLU A 409 -0.20 15.33 23.02
CA GLU A 409 -1.44 15.37 22.23
C GLU A 409 -1.97 16.79 21.91
N GLY A 410 -1.42 17.82 22.54
CA GLY A 410 -1.86 19.20 22.38
C GLY A 410 -1.40 19.85 21.08
N THR A 411 -1.75 21.12 20.91
CA THR A 411 -1.54 21.93 19.71
C THR A 411 -0.44 22.95 19.89
N LEU A 412 0.51 22.95 18.96
CA LEU A 412 1.51 24.00 18.78
C LEU A 412 1.10 24.90 17.63
N HIS A 413 0.82 26.18 17.90
CA HIS A 413 0.39 27.14 16.90
C HIS A 413 1.55 28.09 16.58
N ILE A 414 2.10 28.00 15.38
CA ILE A 414 3.29 28.74 14.95
C ILE A 414 2.90 30.08 14.34
N HIS A 415 3.32 31.17 14.96
CA HIS A 415 3.05 32.54 14.50
C HIS A 415 4.30 33.25 13.97
N GLU A 416 5.48 32.66 14.12
CA GLU A 416 6.75 33.22 13.65
C GLU A 416 7.50 32.22 12.75
N LYS A 417 8.17 32.74 11.74
CA LYS A 417 9.04 31.91 10.89
C LYS A 417 10.22 31.38 11.69
N GLN A 418 10.36 30.07 11.74
CA GLN A 418 11.29 29.41 12.67
C GLN A 418 12.74 29.39 12.16
N GLY A 419 12.96 29.19 10.85
CA GLY A 419 14.31 29.12 10.27
C GLY A 419 15.10 27.85 10.62
N ASN A 420 14.47 26.90 11.31
CA ASN A 420 14.98 25.57 11.63
C ASN A 420 14.03 24.47 11.12
N ASN A 421 14.25 23.23 11.53
CA ASN A 421 13.37 22.11 11.21
C ASN A 421 12.47 21.76 12.39
N LEU A 422 11.33 21.14 12.08
CA LEU A 422 10.41 20.52 13.05
C LEU A 422 10.45 19.01 12.92
N LYS A 423 10.49 18.31 14.05
CA LYS A 423 10.18 16.87 14.15
C LYS A 423 8.99 16.69 15.09
N ALA A 424 7.88 16.22 14.56
CA ALA A 424 6.63 16.04 15.31
C ALA A 424 6.27 14.57 15.44
N GLY A 425 6.06 14.12 16.68
CA GLY A 425 5.68 12.75 17.02
C GLY A 425 4.19 12.59 17.25
N ASN A 426 3.55 13.54 17.91
CA ASN A 426 2.13 13.45 18.28
C ASN A 426 1.49 14.84 18.34
N GLY A 427 0.14 14.87 18.39
CA GLY A 427 -0.67 16.08 18.49
C GLY A 427 -0.64 16.91 17.20
N THR A 428 -1.01 18.19 17.32
CA THR A 428 -1.22 19.08 16.17
C THR A 428 -0.19 20.20 16.13
N VAL A 429 0.27 20.53 14.93
CA VAL A 429 1.04 21.72 14.64
C VAL A 429 0.29 22.56 13.60
N VAL A 430 -0.08 23.78 13.93
CA VAL A 430 -0.77 24.72 13.02
C VAL A 430 0.23 25.73 12.50
N LEU A 431 0.36 25.83 11.18
CA LEU A 431 1.30 26.72 10.51
C LEU A 431 0.62 28.03 10.12
N GLY A 432 0.76 29.06 10.98
CA GLY A 432 0.13 30.37 10.81
C GLY A 432 0.88 31.34 9.88
N VAL A 433 2.06 30.97 9.41
CA VAL A 433 2.91 31.83 8.56
C VAL A 433 3.47 31.07 7.36
N SER A 434 3.80 31.80 6.31
CA SER A 434 4.43 31.22 5.13
C SER A 434 5.85 30.74 5.43
N ASN A 435 6.22 29.57 4.89
CA ASN A 435 7.52 28.93 5.13
C ASN A 435 7.86 28.85 6.63
N ALA A 436 6.92 28.35 7.43
CA ALA A 436 7.03 28.31 8.88
C ALA A 436 8.30 27.60 9.36
N PHE A 437 8.65 26.47 8.77
CA PHE A 437 9.88 25.70 9.00
C PHE A 437 10.63 25.46 7.68
N ASN A 438 11.93 25.16 7.77
CA ASN A 438 12.69 24.72 6.61
C ASN A 438 12.23 23.35 6.15
N ASN A 439 12.13 22.40 7.09
CA ASN A 439 11.57 21.05 6.87
C ASN A 439 10.75 20.61 8.09
N ILE A 440 9.76 19.77 7.83
CA ILE A 440 8.90 19.14 8.84
C ILE A 440 8.99 17.62 8.66
N TYR A 441 9.28 16.90 9.72
CA TYR A 441 9.25 15.44 9.76
C TYR A 441 8.15 14.97 10.71
N LEU A 442 7.13 14.31 10.16
CA LEU A 442 6.07 13.63 10.91
C LEU A 442 6.55 12.22 11.22
N ALA A 443 6.95 11.98 12.47
CA ALA A 443 7.69 10.80 12.87
C ALA A 443 6.83 9.72 13.55
N GLY A 444 5.75 10.12 14.24
CA GLY A 444 5.06 9.27 15.22
C GLY A 444 3.70 8.69 14.78
N GLY A 445 3.24 8.95 13.56
CA GLY A 445 1.93 8.49 13.08
C GLY A 445 0.75 9.36 13.49
N PRO A 446 0.46 9.60 14.81
CA PRO A 446 -0.62 10.52 15.21
C PRO A 446 -0.31 12.00 15.03
N GLY A 447 0.88 12.36 14.57
CA GLY A 447 1.26 13.74 14.29
C GLY A 447 0.43 14.35 13.17
N LYS A 448 -0.09 15.57 13.40
CA LYS A 448 -0.89 16.32 12.42
C LYS A 448 -0.31 17.70 12.17
N VAL A 449 -0.18 18.06 10.89
CA VAL A 449 0.14 19.43 10.44
C VAL A 449 -1.11 20.02 9.78
N VAL A 450 -1.49 21.24 10.19
CA VAL A 450 -2.63 21.98 9.65
C VAL A 450 -2.12 23.27 9.01
N LEU A 451 -2.46 23.50 7.76
CA LEU A 451 -2.14 24.75 7.07
C LEU A 451 -3.11 25.87 7.53
N ASN A 452 -2.59 27.02 7.91
CA ASN A 452 -3.37 28.21 8.25
C ASN A 452 -2.78 29.48 7.62
N ALA A 453 -2.00 29.31 6.56
CA ALA A 453 -1.45 30.38 5.74
C ALA A 453 -1.16 29.89 4.32
N ASN A 454 -1.14 30.80 3.36
CA ASN A 454 -0.67 30.50 2.02
C ASN A 454 0.83 30.17 2.05
N ASN A 455 1.24 29.15 1.31
CA ASN A 455 2.63 28.72 1.25
C ASN A 455 3.22 28.43 2.66
N ALA A 456 2.44 27.86 3.55
CA ALA A 456 2.87 27.52 4.91
C ALA A 456 4.01 26.48 4.92
N LEU A 457 4.03 25.57 3.93
CA LEU A 457 5.14 24.66 3.68
C LEU A 457 6.22 25.31 2.79
N SER A 458 7.44 24.75 2.82
CA SER A 458 8.58 25.28 2.05
C SER A 458 8.42 25.03 0.55
N GLY A 459 8.04 26.06 -0.20
CA GLY A 459 7.85 25.98 -1.65
C GLY A 459 9.15 25.85 -2.47
N LEU A 460 10.32 25.98 -1.84
CA LEU A 460 11.62 25.80 -2.49
C LEU A 460 12.08 24.32 -2.51
N ASN A 461 11.44 23.47 -1.75
CA ASN A 461 11.77 22.07 -1.62
C ASN A 461 10.85 21.23 -2.52
N GLU A 462 11.41 20.30 -3.27
CA GLU A 462 10.66 19.37 -4.14
C GLU A 462 9.53 18.64 -3.36
N PHE A 463 9.75 18.36 -2.07
CA PHE A 463 8.78 17.71 -1.18
C PHE A 463 7.91 18.68 -0.38
N GLY A 464 7.89 19.97 -0.71
CA GLY A 464 7.17 20.98 0.05
C GLY A 464 7.69 21.16 1.48
N GLY A 465 8.88 20.63 1.79
CA GLY A 465 9.46 20.64 3.13
C GLY A 465 8.73 19.77 4.15
N ILE A 466 7.87 18.84 3.75
CA ILE A 466 7.20 17.88 4.65
C ILE A 466 7.56 16.45 4.29
N TYR A 467 7.85 15.64 5.31
CA TYR A 467 8.29 14.26 5.21
C TYR A 467 7.52 13.41 6.21
N PHE A 468 7.00 12.28 5.75
CA PHE A 468 6.26 11.32 6.57
C PHE A 468 7.14 10.09 6.84
N SER A 469 7.14 9.63 8.09
CA SER A 469 7.82 8.39 8.48
C SER A 469 7.03 7.16 8.04
N GLU A 470 7.59 5.99 8.31
CA GLU A 470 6.91 4.69 8.15
C GLU A 470 5.58 4.58 8.92
N LYS A 471 5.36 5.43 9.91
CA LYS A 471 4.10 5.48 10.67
C LYS A 471 3.07 6.45 10.11
N GLY A 472 3.42 7.14 9.04
CA GLY A 472 2.55 8.13 8.41
C GLY A 472 2.43 9.42 9.21
N GLY A 473 1.23 9.96 9.23
CA GLY A 473 0.86 11.24 9.81
C GLY A 473 -0.18 11.95 8.95
N VAL A 474 -0.67 13.10 9.40
CA VAL A 474 -1.73 13.83 8.71
C VAL A 474 -1.26 15.21 8.27
N LEU A 475 -1.43 15.52 6.99
CA LEU A 475 -1.40 16.89 6.46
C LEU A 475 -2.82 17.34 6.15
N ASP A 476 -3.32 18.32 6.87
CA ASP A 476 -4.61 18.95 6.65
C ASP A 476 -4.42 20.27 5.89
N LEU A 477 -4.91 20.30 4.67
CA LEU A 477 -4.82 21.49 3.79
C LEU A 477 -5.69 22.65 4.28
N ASN A 478 -6.72 22.38 5.06
CA ASN A 478 -7.57 23.36 5.71
C ASN A 478 -8.01 24.53 4.80
N GLY A 479 -8.40 24.22 3.56
CA GLY A 479 -8.85 25.21 2.57
C GLY A 479 -7.74 25.93 1.80
N TYR A 480 -6.46 25.60 2.05
CA TYR A 480 -5.32 26.14 1.34
C TYR A 480 -4.84 25.18 0.23
N ASN A 481 -4.27 25.75 -0.82
CA ASN A 481 -3.71 24.96 -1.92
C ASN A 481 -2.26 24.62 -1.63
N GLN A 482 -1.82 23.45 -2.09
CA GLN A 482 -0.44 22.99 -1.94
C GLN A 482 0.07 22.31 -3.19
N SER A 483 1.30 22.65 -3.60
CA SER A 483 1.99 22.02 -4.72
C SER A 483 3.22 21.27 -4.23
N PHE A 484 3.45 20.09 -4.80
CA PHE A 484 4.62 19.25 -4.57
C PHE A 484 5.23 18.80 -5.89
N GLY A 485 6.54 18.67 -5.96
CA GLY A 485 7.19 17.87 -6.99
C GLY A 485 6.93 16.36 -6.74
N LYS A 486 7.09 15.94 -5.47
CA LYS A 486 6.76 14.63 -4.92
C LYS A 486 6.33 14.78 -3.47
N ILE A 487 5.59 13.84 -2.95
CA ILE A 487 5.23 13.80 -1.52
C ILE A 487 6.09 12.72 -0.87
N ALA A 488 6.90 13.11 0.11
CA ALA A 488 7.79 12.19 0.82
C ALA A 488 7.00 11.36 1.83
N ALA A 489 6.43 10.25 1.38
CA ALA A 489 5.68 9.31 2.19
C ALA A 489 6.27 7.90 2.06
N THR A 490 6.47 7.24 3.19
CA THR A 490 7.07 5.90 3.28
C THR A 490 6.06 4.79 3.56
N ASP A 491 4.81 5.15 3.87
CA ASP A 491 3.79 4.19 4.28
C ASP A 491 2.38 4.67 3.95
N ILE A 492 1.45 3.72 3.90
CA ILE A 492 0.01 3.95 3.73
C ILE A 492 -0.65 4.69 4.91
N GLY A 493 0.03 4.78 6.06
CA GLY A 493 -0.42 5.58 7.20
C GLY A 493 -0.39 7.10 6.97
N THR A 494 0.23 7.56 5.89
CA THR A 494 0.20 8.97 5.47
C THR A 494 -1.19 9.36 4.98
N VAL A 495 -1.73 10.46 5.50
CA VAL A 495 -3.03 11.00 5.09
C VAL A 495 -2.88 12.47 4.72
N ILE A 496 -3.32 12.81 3.51
CA ILE A 496 -3.53 14.20 3.10
C ILE A 496 -5.04 14.44 3.06
N THR A 497 -5.52 15.47 3.74
CA THR A 497 -6.94 15.75 3.85
C THR A 497 -7.23 17.24 3.76
N ASN A 498 -8.49 17.58 3.65
CA ASN A 498 -8.96 18.96 3.75
C ASN A 498 -10.17 19.00 4.67
N SER A 499 -10.00 19.53 5.88
CA SER A 499 -11.07 19.65 6.87
C SER A 499 -12.00 20.86 6.64
N ALA A 500 -11.61 21.80 5.78
CA ALA A 500 -12.42 22.99 5.48
C ALA A 500 -13.52 22.69 4.46
N GLU A 501 -14.59 23.47 4.49
CA GLU A 501 -15.64 23.46 3.45
C GLU A 501 -15.13 23.93 2.09
N LYS A 502 -14.18 24.89 2.10
CA LYS A 502 -13.53 25.38 0.90
C LYS A 502 -12.65 24.27 0.30
N THR A 503 -12.83 23.99 -0.99
CA THR A 503 -12.05 23.02 -1.73
C THR A 503 -10.57 23.42 -1.78
N SER A 504 -9.69 22.48 -1.51
CA SER A 504 -8.25 22.64 -1.69
C SER A 504 -7.78 21.98 -2.98
N SER A 505 -6.74 22.55 -3.61
CA SER A 505 -6.02 21.95 -4.73
C SER A 505 -4.73 21.34 -4.24
N LEU A 506 -4.48 20.10 -4.63
CA LEU A 506 -3.24 19.36 -4.41
C LEU A 506 -2.58 19.10 -5.76
N ASP A 507 -1.49 19.80 -6.04
CA ASP A 507 -0.74 19.63 -7.28
C ASP A 507 0.46 18.72 -7.04
N ILE A 508 0.60 17.64 -7.84
CA ILE A 508 1.73 16.70 -7.79
C ILE A 508 2.44 16.77 -9.14
N ASN A 509 3.65 17.30 -9.17
CA ASN A 509 4.38 17.67 -10.39
C ASN A 509 5.68 16.85 -10.54
N ASN A 510 5.61 15.53 -10.35
CA ASN A 510 6.77 14.65 -10.52
C ASN A 510 7.20 14.60 -12.01
N LYS A 511 8.50 14.50 -12.24
CA LYS A 511 9.09 14.44 -13.61
C LYS A 511 9.58 13.04 -13.99
N ILE A 512 9.60 12.13 -13.05
CA ILE A 512 9.98 10.72 -13.22
C ILE A 512 8.90 9.87 -12.57
N PRO A 513 8.80 8.56 -12.85
CA PRO A 513 7.82 7.69 -12.21
C PRO A 513 7.90 7.81 -10.69
N TYR A 514 6.76 8.00 -10.06
CA TYR A 514 6.66 8.25 -8.64
C TYR A 514 5.45 7.53 -8.05
N VAL A 515 5.68 6.75 -6.97
CA VAL A 515 4.62 6.05 -6.23
C VAL A 515 4.28 6.83 -4.97
N PHE A 516 3.03 7.21 -4.83
CA PHE A 516 2.51 7.78 -3.60
C PHE A 516 1.78 6.70 -2.79
N HIS A 517 2.35 6.33 -1.66
CA HIS A 517 1.86 5.27 -0.79
C HIS A 517 0.74 5.70 0.17
N GLY A 518 0.51 7.00 0.31
CA GLY A 518 -0.43 7.56 1.28
C GLY A 518 -1.87 7.60 0.79
N ASN A 519 -2.76 8.06 1.67
CA ASN A 519 -4.17 8.26 1.39
C ASN A 519 -4.49 9.74 1.17
N ILE A 520 -5.43 10.04 0.28
CA ILE A 520 -5.95 11.40 0.07
C ILE A 520 -7.47 11.35 0.27
N THR A 521 -8.00 12.26 1.10
CA THR A 521 -9.40 12.21 1.50
C THR A 521 -10.11 13.57 1.44
N ASN A 522 -11.43 13.52 1.41
CA ASN A 522 -12.34 14.67 1.54
C ASN A 522 -12.34 15.63 0.35
N ASN A 523 -12.45 16.92 0.62
CA ASN A 523 -12.73 18.00 -0.33
C ASN A 523 -11.46 18.51 -1.04
N VAL A 524 -10.77 17.61 -1.77
CA VAL A 524 -9.51 17.88 -2.46
C VAL A 524 -9.66 17.66 -3.96
N ASN A 525 -9.20 18.63 -4.78
CA ASN A 525 -8.87 18.42 -6.18
C ASN A 525 -7.42 17.95 -6.30
N ILE A 526 -7.17 16.91 -7.10
CA ILE A 526 -5.81 16.43 -7.40
C ILE A 526 -5.47 16.83 -8.83
N ASN A 527 -4.30 17.46 -9.02
CA ASN A 527 -3.82 17.86 -10.33
C ASN A 527 -2.43 17.27 -10.60
N HIS A 528 -2.27 16.68 -11.78
CA HIS A 528 -0.99 16.25 -12.33
C HIS A 528 -0.91 16.75 -13.79
N LEU A 529 -0.43 17.98 -13.95
CA LEU A 529 -0.55 18.74 -15.16
C LEU A 529 0.84 19.12 -15.71
N SER A 530 1.00 18.99 -17.03
CA SER A 530 2.17 19.50 -17.75
C SER A 530 1.74 20.29 -18.98
N ASP A 531 2.50 21.33 -19.36
CA ASP A 531 2.25 22.10 -20.58
C ASP A 531 2.67 21.34 -21.85
N ILE A 532 3.58 20.39 -21.71
CA ILE A 532 4.09 19.54 -22.81
C ILE A 532 3.94 18.06 -22.43
N LYS A 533 3.75 17.20 -23.42
CA LYS A 533 3.66 15.75 -23.16
C LYS A 533 4.96 15.22 -22.56
N GLN A 534 4.86 14.60 -21.38
CA GLN A 534 5.97 14.03 -20.61
C GLN A 534 5.71 12.54 -20.34
N GLU A 535 6.12 11.67 -21.24
CA GLU A 535 5.94 10.22 -21.10
C GLU A 535 6.62 9.63 -19.86
N SER A 536 7.69 10.26 -19.36
CA SER A 536 8.37 9.84 -18.14
C SER A 536 7.71 10.30 -16.84
N SER A 537 6.75 11.24 -16.91
CA SER A 537 6.05 11.76 -15.75
C SER A 537 4.83 10.89 -15.43
N LEU A 538 5.06 9.81 -14.70
CA LEU A 538 4.03 8.86 -14.30
C LEU A 538 3.75 9.00 -12.81
N LEU A 539 2.51 9.34 -12.45
CA LEU A 539 2.01 9.34 -11.08
C LEU A 539 1.35 7.99 -10.78
N ILE A 540 1.77 7.32 -9.74
CA ILE A 540 1.22 6.03 -9.32
C ILE A 540 0.62 6.18 -7.93
N PHE A 541 -0.64 5.82 -7.77
CA PHE A 541 -1.30 5.69 -6.48
C PHE A 541 -1.43 4.22 -6.09
N ASP A 542 -0.89 3.88 -4.92
CA ASP A 542 -1.08 2.58 -4.26
C ASP A 542 -1.59 2.70 -2.80
N GLY A 543 -1.99 3.92 -2.39
CA GLY A 543 -2.80 4.19 -1.20
C GLY A 543 -4.26 4.45 -1.60
N ASN A 544 -5.16 4.58 -0.62
CA ASN A 544 -6.57 4.84 -0.89
C ASN A 544 -6.80 6.33 -1.24
N ILE A 545 -7.64 6.57 -2.23
CA ILE A 545 -8.13 7.90 -2.60
C ILE A 545 -9.64 7.92 -2.37
N ASP A 546 -10.12 8.78 -1.48
CA ASP A 546 -11.54 8.97 -1.19
C ASP A 546 -11.88 10.46 -1.14
N ILE A 547 -12.00 11.05 -2.32
CA ILE A 547 -12.22 12.48 -2.49
C ILE A 547 -13.58 12.76 -3.11
N THR A 548 -14.14 13.92 -2.77
CA THR A 548 -15.43 14.38 -3.31
C THR A 548 -15.30 15.27 -4.54
N LYS A 549 -14.10 15.48 -5.03
CA LYS A 549 -13.74 16.37 -6.13
C LYS A 549 -13.06 15.62 -7.26
N ASP A 550 -12.48 16.37 -8.17
CA ASP A 550 -11.97 15.88 -9.42
C ASP A 550 -10.46 15.55 -9.35
N ILE A 551 -10.05 14.63 -10.22
CA ILE A 551 -8.64 14.37 -10.54
C ILE A 551 -8.41 14.87 -11.97
N ASN A 552 -7.40 15.70 -12.18
CA ASN A 552 -7.08 16.29 -13.48
C ASN A 552 -5.68 15.89 -13.92
N ILE A 553 -5.58 15.21 -15.04
CA ILE A 553 -4.33 14.72 -15.63
C ILE A 553 -4.19 15.30 -17.02
N LYS A 554 -3.06 15.94 -17.29
CA LYS A 554 -2.80 16.55 -18.61
C LYS A 554 -1.37 16.34 -19.04
N ASN A 555 -1.18 15.83 -20.28
CA ASN A 555 0.12 15.56 -20.90
C ASN A 555 1.06 14.65 -20.09
N THR A 556 0.53 13.82 -19.18
CA THR A 556 1.24 12.95 -18.25
C THR A 556 0.51 11.63 -18.09
N GLY A 557 0.95 10.77 -17.16
CA GLY A 557 0.32 9.48 -16.91
C GLY A 557 -0.13 9.29 -15.45
N LEU A 558 -1.19 8.49 -15.26
CA LEU A 558 -1.71 8.07 -13.97
C LEU A 558 -1.91 6.55 -13.92
N VAL A 559 -1.43 5.92 -12.87
CA VAL A 559 -1.72 4.51 -12.56
C VAL A 559 -2.41 4.43 -11.20
N MET A 560 -3.48 3.66 -11.11
CA MET A 560 -4.12 3.26 -9.86
C MET A 560 -3.94 1.77 -9.68
N GLN A 561 -3.34 1.35 -8.57
CA GLN A 561 -3.02 -0.05 -8.30
C GLN A 561 -3.22 -0.41 -6.84
N GLY A 562 -3.29 -1.71 -6.54
CA GLY A 562 -3.21 -2.21 -5.18
C GLY A 562 -1.83 -1.94 -4.57
N HIS A 563 -1.73 -2.13 -3.27
CA HIS A 563 -0.48 -1.98 -2.53
C HIS A 563 0.19 -3.34 -2.33
N ALA A 564 1.47 -3.44 -2.67
CA ALA A 564 2.27 -4.59 -2.28
C ALA A 564 2.58 -4.49 -0.78
N THR A 565 2.24 -5.53 -0.01
CA THR A 565 2.47 -5.55 1.44
C THR A 565 3.92 -5.24 1.76
N SER A 566 4.14 -4.20 2.57
CA SER A 566 5.47 -3.81 3.01
C SER A 566 5.98 -4.79 4.07
N HIS A 567 7.08 -5.45 3.77
CA HIS A 567 7.80 -6.34 4.68
C HIS A 567 9.05 -5.68 5.25
N ALA A 568 9.56 -6.23 6.34
CA ALA A 568 10.79 -5.77 6.96
C ALA A 568 11.97 -5.83 5.97
N ILE A 569 12.77 -4.77 5.89
CA ILE A 569 14.01 -4.79 5.13
C ILE A 569 15.10 -5.40 5.97
N VAL A 570 15.73 -6.41 5.42
CA VAL A 570 16.84 -7.14 6.03
C VAL A 570 18.10 -6.88 5.22
N GLN A 571 19.18 -6.51 5.90
CA GLN A 571 20.49 -6.41 5.26
C GLN A 571 21.19 -7.77 5.33
N GLU A 572 21.43 -8.38 4.21
CA GLU A 572 22.13 -9.65 4.09
C GLU A 572 23.56 -9.39 3.59
N SER A 573 24.55 -9.86 4.32
CA SER A 573 25.93 -9.87 3.84
C SER A 573 26.26 -11.20 3.19
N LYS A 574 26.62 -11.17 1.90
CA LYS A 574 27.07 -12.36 1.17
C LYS A 574 28.57 -12.40 1.15
N CYS A 575 29.15 -13.45 1.71
CA CYS A 575 30.57 -13.70 1.65
C CYS A 575 30.86 -15.08 1.03
N THR A 576 31.71 -15.11 0.04
CA THR A 576 32.13 -16.34 -0.66
C THR A 576 33.38 -16.99 -0.06
N LEU A 577 33.98 -16.35 0.97
CA LEU A 577 35.14 -16.84 1.69
C LEU A 577 34.72 -17.60 2.97
N PRO A 578 35.59 -18.44 3.56
CA PRO A 578 35.34 -18.99 4.88
C PRO A 578 35.01 -17.91 5.87
N SER A 579 34.06 -18.16 6.78
CA SER A 579 33.44 -17.16 7.67
C SER A 579 34.41 -16.26 8.46
N PHE A 580 35.62 -16.77 8.78
CA PHE A 580 36.67 -16.02 9.48
C PHE A 580 37.44 -15.02 8.56
N LEU A 581 37.25 -15.09 7.24
CA LEU A 581 37.90 -14.21 6.26
C LEU A 581 36.91 -13.26 5.59
N CYS A 582 35.63 -13.28 5.98
CA CYS A 582 34.60 -12.44 5.36
C CYS A 582 34.78 -10.98 5.75
N PRO A 583 35.08 -10.07 4.82
CA PRO A 583 34.98 -8.64 5.10
C PRO A 583 33.50 -8.22 5.22
N VAL A 584 33.18 -7.38 6.21
CA VAL A 584 31.85 -6.88 6.56
C VAL A 584 31.17 -6.03 5.46
N SER A 585 31.73 -5.92 4.26
CA SER A 585 31.41 -4.85 3.31
C SER A 585 30.53 -5.23 2.12
N LEU A 586 29.99 -6.43 2.03
CA LEU A 586 29.08 -6.83 0.94
C LEU A 586 27.66 -7.04 1.49
N THR A 587 26.99 -5.95 1.82
CA THR A 587 25.57 -5.98 2.18
C THR A 587 24.70 -5.76 0.97
N THR A 588 23.81 -6.71 0.70
CA THR A 588 22.71 -6.56 -0.27
C THR A 588 21.42 -6.38 0.52
N GLN A 589 20.66 -5.32 0.27
CA GLN A 589 19.33 -5.18 0.84
C GLN A 589 18.39 -6.15 0.13
N ILE A 590 17.74 -6.99 0.90
CA ILE A 590 16.66 -7.88 0.45
C ILE A 590 15.43 -7.47 1.23
N GLN A 591 14.40 -7.02 0.55
CA GLN A 591 13.15 -6.67 1.19
C GLN A 591 12.45 -7.93 1.66
N GLY A 592 12.61 -8.29 2.93
CA GLY A 592 11.85 -9.29 3.69
C GLY A 592 11.67 -10.68 3.06
N LEU A 593 12.33 -10.96 1.95
CA LEU A 593 12.14 -12.18 1.18
C LEU A 593 13.31 -13.12 1.39
N GLU A 594 13.04 -14.31 1.85
CA GLU A 594 14.01 -15.40 1.72
C GLU A 594 14.04 -15.89 0.28
N LYS A 595 15.22 -16.21 -0.22
CA LYS A 595 15.40 -16.85 -1.53
C LYS A 595 14.76 -18.23 -1.61
N ASP A 596 14.33 -18.78 -0.48
CA ASP A 596 13.83 -20.13 -0.37
C ASP A 596 12.31 -20.20 -0.43
N ALA A 597 11.80 -21.02 -1.27
CA ALA A 597 10.53 -21.72 -1.15
C ALA A 597 9.22 -20.91 -1.05
N ALA A 598 9.15 -19.78 -0.35
CA ALA A 598 7.92 -18.99 -0.27
C ALA A 598 7.46 -18.43 -1.62
N PHE A 599 8.39 -18.26 -2.54
CA PHE A 599 8.22 -17.61 -3.84
C PHE A 599 8.50 -18.55 -5.02
N LYS A 600 8.38 -19.85 -4.82
CA LYS A 600 8.70 -20.88 -5.86
C LYS A 600 7.81 -20.86 -7.10
N ASN A 601 6.67 -20.20 -7.05
CA ASN A 601 5.68 -20.28 -8.12
C ASN A 601 5.70 -19.09 -9.09
N GLY A 602 6.85 -18.54 -9.40
CA GLY A 602 7.04 -17.52 -10.44
C GLY A 602 7.29 -16.10 -9.94
N ASP A 603 7.14 -15.84 -8.66
CA ASP A 603 7.41 -14.53 -8.07
C ASP A 603 8.82 -14.50 -7.49
N GLU A 604 9.82 -14.40 -8.35
CA GLU A 604 11.20 -14.17 -7.93
C GLU A 604 11.41 -12.69 -7.64
N TYR A 605 11.81 -12.39 -6.42
CA TYR A 605 12.34 -11.09 -6.09
C TYR A 605 13.73 -10.91 -6.70
N LYS A 606 13.84 -10.11 -7.74
CA LYS A 606 15.12 -9.89 -8.45
C LYS A 606 15.73 -8.57 -8.02
N ILE A 607 16.94 -8.63 -7.51
CA ILE A 607 17.79 -7.48 -7.21
C ILE A 607 18.63 -7.17 -8.46
N ASN A 608 19.03 -5.92 -8.66
CA ASN A 608 19.84 -5.41 -9.77
C ASN A 608 19.11 -5.36 -11.12
N ASN A 609 18.36 -4.31 -11.35
CA ASN A 609 17.70 -3.94 -12.61
C ASN A 609 16.63 -4.91 -13.15
N GLN A 610 16.12 -5.82 -12.32
CA GLN A 610 15.04 -6.70 -12.69
C GLN A 610 13.78 -6.38 -11.89
N VAL A 611 12.65 -6.66 -12.50
CA VAL A 611 11.31 -6.39 -11.97
C VAL A 611 11.05 -7.25 -10.75
N ALA A 612 10.55 -6.65 -9.67
CA ALA A 612 10.02 -7.38 -8.54
C ALA A 612 8.61 -7.86 -8.87
N SER A 613 8.31 -9.12 -8.62
CA SER A 613 6.94 -9.65 -8.63
C SER A 613 6.59 -10.16 -7.24
N PHE A 614 5.31 -9.95 -6.85
CA PHE A 614 4.78 -10.34 -5.56
C PHE A 614 3.68 -11.37 -5.75
N ASN A 615 3.57 -12.33 -4.84
CA ASN A 615 2.47 -13.29 -4.82
C ASN A 615 1.13 -12.59 -4.58
N GLN A 616 0.03 -13.19 -5.03
CA GLN A 616 -1.31 -12.64 -4.81
C GLN A 616 -1.60 -12.35 -3.32
N PRO A 617 -1.20 -13.16 -2.33
CA PRO A 617 -1.40 -12.86 -0.92
C PRO A 617 -0.64 -11.62 -0.42
N ASP A 618 0.40 -11.19 -1.11
CA ASP A 618 1.20 -10.03 -0.73
C ASP A 618 0.61 -8.72 -1.28
N TRP A 619 -0.53 -8.77 -1.97
CA TRP A 619 -1.21 -7.60 -2.51
C TRP A 619 -2.49 -7.27 -1.76
N GLU A 620 -2.60 -6.03 -1.31
CA GLU A 620 -3.80 -5.48 -0.72
C GLU A 620 -4.60 -4.68 -1.75
N THR A 621 -5.91 -4.83 -1.74
CA THR A 621 -6.79 -4.04 -2.60
C THR A 621 -6.84 -2.59 -2.10
N ARG A 622 -6.73 -1.64 -3.02
CA ARG A 622 -6.89 -0.21 -2.78
C ARG A 622 -8.12 0.34 -3.48
N SER A 623 -8.79 1.23 -2.79
CA SER A 623 -10.02 1.89 -3.24
C SER A 623 -9.72 3.30 -3.70
N PHE A 624 -10.20 3.64 -4.90
CA PHE A 624 -10.05 4.95 -5.52
C PHE A 624 -11.43 5.50 -5.83
N ARG A 625 -11.92 6.41 -4.99
CA ARG A 625 -13.21 7.06 -5.16
C ARG A 625 -13.01 8.55 -5.41
N PHE A 626 -13.58 9.05 -6.49
CA PHE A 626 -13.53 10.45 -6.89
C PHE A 626 -14.82 10.82 -7.65
N LYS A 627 -15.04 12.13 -7.86
CA LYS A 627 -16.17 12.58 -8.67
C LYS A 627 -15.94 12.36 -10.14
N THR A 628 -14.89 13.00 -10.70
CA THR A 628 -14.53 12.89 -12.12
C THR A 628 -13.01 12.84 -12.28
N LEU A 629 -12.54 11.92 -13.12
CA LEU A 629 -11.18 11.90 -13.65
C LEU A 629 -11.17 12.52 -15.03
N ASN A 630 -10.56 13.70 -15.15
CA ASN A 630 -10.40 14.42 -16.40
C ASN A 630 -9.03 14.11 -17.01
N LEU A 631 -9.02 13.58 -18.24
CA LEU A 631 -7.82 13.19 -18.98
C LEU A 631 -7.70 14.00 -20.26
N GLU A 632 -6.60 14.72 -20.44
CA GLU A 632 -6.27 15.46 -21.65
C GLU A 632 -4.87 15.08 -22.14
N LYS A 633 -4.77 14.41 -23.28
CA LYS A 633 -3.50 13.90 -23.84
C LYS A 633 -2.71 13.09 -22.81
N ALA A 634 -3.41 12.24 -22.07
CA ALA A 634 -2.92 11.53 -20.90
C ALA A 634 -3.04 10.02 -21.05
N ASP A 635 -2.20 9.28 -20.29
CA ASP A 635 -2.28 7.84 -20.20
C ASP A 635 -2.81 7.47 -18.81
N PHE A 636 -3.89 6.68 -18.75
CA PHE A 636 -4.47 6.20 -17.51
C PHE A 636 -4.54 4.68 -17.48
N SER A 637 -4.16 4.08 -16.38
CA SER A 637 -4.36 2.65 -16.20
C SER A 637 -4.76 2.26 -14.79
N THR A 638 -5.57 1.20 -14.71
CA THR A 638 -5.80 0.47 -13.47
C THR A 638 -5.03 -0.85 -13.53
N ALA A 639 -4.31 -1.15 -12.48
CA ALA A 639 -3.55 -2.38 -12.40
C ALA A 639 -4.08 -3.27 -11.27
N ARG A 640 -3.40 -4.37 -11.02
CA ARG A 640 -3.72 -5.38 -10.03
C ARG A 640 -4.24 -4.80 -8.71
N ASN A 641 -5.34 -5.35 -8.20
CA ASN A 641 -5.96 -5.02 -6.91
C ASN A 641 -6.42 -3.55 -6.76
N ALA A 642 -6.69 -2.85 -7.87
CA ALA A 642 -7.35 -1.55 -7.84
C ALA A 642 -8.87 -1.71 -7.91
N ALA A 643 -9.60 -1.03 -7.02
CA ALA A 643 -11.04 -0.87 -7.08
C ALA A 643 -11.35 0.62 -7.30
N VAL A 644 -11.81 0.96 -8.50
CA VAL A 644 -11.99 2.37 -8.93
C VAL A 644 -13.47 2.69 -9.07
N GLU A 645 -13.90 3.80 -8.48
CA GLU A 645 -15.28 4.31 -8.52
C GLU A 645 -15.27 5.81 -8.83
N GLY A 646 -15.89 6.21 -9.93
CA GLY A 646 -16.02 7.59 -10.37
C GLY A 646 -16.15 7.69 -11.88
N ASP A 647 -16.54 8.85 -12.40
CA ASP A 647 -16.67 9.07 -13.83
C ASP A 647 -15.34 9.46 -14.47
N ILE A 648 -15.17 9.13 -15.74
CA ILE A 648 -13.98 9.50 -16.53
C ILE A 648 -14.41 10.28 -17.77
N ILE A 649 -13.75 11.41 -18.01
CA ILE A 649 -13.85 12.17 -19.25
C ILE A 649 -12.46 12.24 -19.87
N ALA A 650 -12.31 11.66 -21.05
CA ALA A 650 -11.03 11.56 -21.73
C ALA A 650 -11.05 12.23 -23.10
N SER A 651 -9.98 12.93 -23.44
CA SER A 651 -9.77 13.53 -24.76
C SER A 651 -8.33 13.29 -25.22
N GLU A 652 -8.13 12.78 -26.42
CA GLU A 652 -6.82 12.44 -27.00
C GLU A 652 -5.97 11.56 -26.04
N SER A 653 -6.61 10.61 -25.34
CA SER A 653 -6.02 9.89 -24.20
C SER A 653 -6.13 8.38 -24.35
N THR A 654 -5.23 7.65 -23.69
CA THR A 654 -5.20 6.18 -23.66
C THR A 654 -5.60 5.67 -22.29
N LEU A 655 -6.60 4.81 -22.23
CA LEU A 655 -7.11 4.20 -21.01
C LEU A 655 -6.97 2.69 -21.07
N THR A 656 -6.39 2.07 -20.02
CA THR A 656 -6.29 0.63 -19.90
C THR A 656 -6.81 0.18 -18.53
N LEU A 657 -7.90 -0.57 -18.52
CA LEU A 657 -8.50 -1.07 -17.29
C LEU A 657 -8.14 -2.54 -17.05
N GLY A 658 -7.14 -2.78 -16.21
CA GLY A 658 -6.70 -4.12 -15.84
C GLY A 658 -5.98 -4.88 -16.97
N GLY A 659 -6.27 -6.18 -17.12
CA GLY A 659 -5.58 -7.04 -18.09
C GLY A 659 -4.12 -7.25 -17.72
N ASN A 660 -3.23 -7.06 -18.68
CA ASN A 660 -1.78 -7.18 -18.51
C ASN A 660 -1.11 -5.86 -18.12
N THR A 661 -1.84 -4.93 -17.53
CA THR A 661 -1.30 -3.65 -17.09
C THR A 661 -0.17 -3.86 -16.09
N PRO A 662 1.01 -3.26 -16.30
CA PRO A 662 2.12 -3.41 -15.37
C PRO A 662 1.82 -2.73 -14.04
N VAL A 663 2.37 -3.30 -12.97
CA VAL A 663 2.43 -2.69 -11.64
C VAL A 663 3.75 -1.97 -11.44
N PHE A 664 3.79 -1.02 -10.51
CA PHE A 664 4.99 -0.28 -10.16
C PHE A 664 5.26 -0.39 -8.67
N ILE A 665 6.48 -0.75 -8.31
CA ILE A 665 6.88 -1.02 -6.94
C ILE A 665 8.06 -0.14 -6.58
N ASP A 666 7.97 0.53 -5.45
CA ASP A 666 9.11 1.22 -4.85
C ASP A 666 9.97 0.22 -4.06
N MET A 667 11.12 -0.13 -4.61
CA MET A 667 12.06 -1.07 -4.00
C MET A 667 12.69 -0.56 -2.70
N ASN A 668 12.63 0.73 -2.45
CA ASN A 668 13.09 1.35 -1.21
C ASN A 668 11.96 1.56 -0.19
N ASP A 669 10.73 1.24 -0.56
CA ASP A 669 9.54 1.48 0.29
C ASP A 669 9.49 2.94 0.81
N GLY A 670 9.86 3.91 -0.04
CA GLY A 670 9.92 5.34 0.28
C GLY A 670 10.88 5.72 1.42
N ARG A 671 11.83 4.86 1.78
CA ARG A 671 12.68 5.06 2.96
C ARG A 671 13.60 6.25 2.85
N ASN A 672 13.78 6.90 3.98
CA ASN A 672 14.76 7.94 4.16
C ASN A 672 16.18 7.35 4.18
N ILE A 673 16.99 7.77 3.22
CA ILE A 673 18.36 7.28 3.06
C ILE A 673 19.42 8.15 3.74
N THR A 674 19.07 9.35 4.23
CA THR A 674 20.01 10.28 4.87
C THR A 674 20.11 10.07 6.38
N GLY A 675 19.16 9.37 6.99
CA GLY A 675 19.16 9.05 8.41
C GLY A 675 18.83 10.22 9.34
N ASP A 676 18.25 11.31 8.82
CA ASP A 676 17.86 12.48 9.61
C ASP A 676 16.34 12.77 9.58
N GLY A 677 15.56 11.99 8.83
CA GLY A 677 14.13 12.18 8.62
C GLY A 677 13.77 13.07 7.43
N PHE A 678 14.72 13.75 6.82
CA PHE A 678 14.50 14.71 5.74
C PHE A 678 15.03 14.26 4.37
N GLY A 679 15.52 13.04 4.26
CA GLY A 679 15.86 12.40 2.99
C GLY A 679 14.69 11.59 2.46
N PHE A 680 14.55 11.50 1.14
CA PHE A 680 13.56 10.67 0.50
C PHE A 680 14.09 10.19 -0.85
N ARG A 681 13.99 8.89 -1.08
CA ARG A 681 14.37 8.30 -2.36
C ARG A 681 13.50 7.11 -2.67
N GLN A 682 13.03 7.06 -3.90
CA GLN A 682 12.36 5.89 -4.46
C GLN A 682 13.23 5.21 -5.52
N ASP A 683 13.12 3.90 -5.61
CA ASP A 683 13.59 3.07 -6.71
C ASP A 683 12.39 2.37 -7.31
N VAL A 684 11.68 3.08 -8.21
CA VAL A 684 10.45 2.58 -8.81
C VAL A 684 10.78 1.59 -9.92
N ARG A 685 10.28 0.38 -9.79
CA ARG A 685 10.44 -0.71 -10.76
C ARG A 685 9.10 -1.16 -11.29
N GLN A 686 9.06 -1.43 -12.60
CA GLN A 686 7.89 -2.01 -13.25
C GLN A 686 7.86 -3.52 -13.04
N GLY A 687 6.68 -4.05 -12.67
CA GLY A 687 6.41 -5.46 -12.44
C GLY A 687 5.32 -6.00 -13.35
N ASN A 688 5.21 -7.34 -13.40
CA ASN A 688 4.13 -7.98 -14.12
C ASN A 688 2.82 -7.83 -13.35
N SER A 689 1.73 -7.59 -14.08
CA SER A 689 0.40 -7.60 -13.51
C SER A 689 -0.17 -9.01 -13.60
N VAL A 690 -0.44 -9.60 -12.43
CA VAL A 690 -1.24 -10.82 -12.31
C VAL A 690 -2.26 -10.56 -11.21
N GLY A 691 -3.52 -10.40 -11.56
CA GLY A 691 -4.59 -10.13 -10.59
C GLY A 691 -5.72 -9.32 -11.21
N SER A 692 -6.87 -9.32 -10.53
CA SER A 692 -8.05 -8.59 -10.97
C SER A 692 -8.03 -7.13 -10.49
N SER A 693 -8.62 -6.26 -11.28
CA SER A 693 -9.05 -4.93 -10.87
C SER A 693 -10.54 -4.75 -11.17
N SER A 694 -11.14 -3.68 -10.70
CA SER A 694 -12.53 -3.35 -11.01
C SER A 694 -12.69 -1.85 -11.21
N TYR A 695 -13.62 -1.52 -12.10
CA TYR A 695 -14.03 -0.15 -12.34
C TYR A 695 -15.56 -0.05 -12.29
N THR A 696 -16.07 1.02 -11.67
CA THR A 696 -17.48 1.36 -11.61
C THR A 696 -17.65 2.86 -11.89
N GLY A 697 -18.44 3.20 -12.90
CA GLY A 697 -18.72 4.59 -13.27
C GLY A 697 -19.06 4.76 -14.75
N HIS A 698 -19.14 6.00 -15.20
CA HIS A 698 -19.40 6.34 -16.59
C HIS A 698 -18.11 6.86 -17.26
N ILE A 699 -17.80 6.36 -18.45
CA ILE A 699 -16.65 6.78 -19.24
C ILE A 699 -17.11 7.49 -20.51
N THR A 700 -16.66 8.72 -20.70
CA THR A 700 -16.85 9.50 -21.93
C THR A 700 -15.52 9.67 -22.63
N LEU A 701 -15.41 9.16 -23.85
CA LEU A 701 -14.24 9.25 -24.70
C LEU A 701 -14.47 10.23 -25.84
N ASN A 702 -13.54 11.13 -26.05
CA ASN A 702 -13.57 12.14 -27.11
C ASN A 702 -12.25 12.18 -27.90
N HIS A 703 -12.31 12.58 -29.16
CA HIS A 703 -11.15 12.98 -29.98
C HIS A 703 -10.00 11.97 -29.99
N ASN A 704 -10.18 10.82 -30.67
CA ASN A 704 -9.16 9.79 -30.80
C ASN A 704 -8.65 9.19 -29.49
N SER A 705 -9.51 9.14 -28.46
CA SER A 705 -9.19 8.40 -27.27
C SER A 705 -9.36 6.89 -27.46
N THR A 706 -8.62 6.10 -26.69
CA THR A 706 -8.70 4.64 -26.70
C THR A 706 -8.99 4.10 -25.30
N LEU A 707 -9.78 3.04 -25.23
CA LEU A 707 -10.12 2.35 -23.97
C LEU A 707 -10.01 0.84 -24.16
N ASP A 708 -9.11 0.21 -23.40
CA ASP A 708 -8.99 -1.24 -23.30
C ASP A 708 -9.53 -1.73 -21.96
N ILE A 709 -10.51 -2.65 -21.99
CA ILE A 709 -11.13 -3.23 -20.81
C ILE A 709 -10.73 -4.69 -20.66
N GLY A 710 -9.75 -4.96 -19.83
CA GLY A 710 -9.27 -6.31 -19.47
C GLY A 710 -9.65 -6.73 -18.05
N SER A 711 -10.47 -5.95 -17.34
CA SER A 711 -10.90 -6.21 -15.97
C SER A 711 -12.41 -6.08 -15.83
N ARG A 712 -12.91 -6.33 -14.61
CA ARG A 712 -14.33 -6.12 -14.28
C ARG A 712 -14.72 -4.67 -14.48
N PHE A 713 -15.83 -4.46 -15.23
CA PHE A 713 -16.39 -3.14 -15.52
C PHE A 713 -17.89 -3.12 -15.25
N THR A 714 -18.36 -2.05 -14.59
CA THR A 714 -19.79 -1.81 -14.39
C THR A 714 -20.10 -0.32 -14.60
N GLY A 715 -20.95 0.01 -15.57
CA GLY A 715 -21.31 1.40 -15.82
C GLY A 715 -21.73 1.70 -17.25
N GLY A 716 -21.48 2.92 -17.72
CA GLY A 716 -21.77 3.38 -19.07
C GLY A 716 -20.51 3.73 -19.85
N ILE A 717 -20.57 3.66 -21.18
CA ILE A 717 -19.50 4.07 -22.08
C ILE A 717 -20.10 4.87 -23.23
N ASP A 718 -19.69 6.12 -23.37
CA ASP A 718 -19.95 6.95 -24.54
C ASP A 718 -18.64 7.25 -25.27
N ALA A 719 -18.61 7.01 -26.57
CA ALA A 719 -17.42 7.21 -27.39
C ALA A 719 -17.74 8.06 -28.61
N TYR A 720 -16.97 9.11 -28.83
CA TYR A 720 -17.04 10.03 -29.93
C TYR A 720 -15.66 10.10 -30.60
N ASP A 721 -15.61 9.68 -31.90
CA ASP A 721 -14.36 9.58 -32.65
C ASP A 721 -13.25 8.84 -31.88
N SER A 722 -13.59 7.71 -31.25
CA SER A 722 -12.74 6.99 -30.32
C SER A 722 -12.86 5.47 -30.50
N ALA A 723 -12.02 4.70 -29.82
CA ALA A 723 -12.02 3.24 -29.92
C ALA A 723 -12.11 2.56 -28.54
N VAL A 724 -12.96 1.55 -28.45
CA VAL A 724 -13.13 0.72 -27.24
C VAL A 724 -12.84 -0.74 -27.58
N SER A 725 -12.02 -1.39 -26.76
CA SER A 725 -11.65 -2.80 -26.86
C SER A 725 -12.00 -3.52 -25.56
N ILE A 726 -12.61 -4.70 -25.63
CA ILE A 726 -13.03 -5.50 -24.50
C ILE A 726 -12.45 -6.91 -24.63
N THR A 727 -11.64 -7.29 -23.64
CA THR A 727 -11.10 -8.65 -23.45
C THR A 727 -11.53 -9.28 -22.14
N SER A 728 -12.19 -8.52 -21.25
CA SER A 728 -12.67 -9.01 -19.95
C SER A 728 -13.93 -9.88 -20.11
N PRO A 729 -14.05 -10.99 -19.37
CA PRO A 729 -15.29 -11.78 -19.33
C PRO A 729 -16.40 -11.16 -18.45
N ASP A 730 -16.14 -10.04 -17.77
CA ASP A 730 -17.04 -9.46 -16.76
C ASP A 730 -17.24 -7.95 -16.99
N VAL A 731 -17.95 -7.62 -18.08
CA VAL A 731 -18.31 -6.25 -18.46
C VAL A 731 -19.83 -6.09 -18.44
N LEU A 732 -20.33 -5.22 -17.59
CA LEU A 732 -21.75 -4.94 -17.42
C LEU A 732 -22.05 -3.47 -17.73
N LEU A 733 -22.76 -3.23 -18.85
CA LEU A 733 -23.31 -1.90 -19.15
C LEU A 733 -24.63 -1.71 -18.42
N THR A 734 -24.69 -0.69 -17.58
CA THR A 734 -25.89 -0.31 -16.78
C THR A 734 -26.60 0.93 -17.35
N ALA A 735 -26.02 1.55 -18.37
CA ALA A 735 -26.57 2.68 -19.11
C ALA A 735 -26.37 2.45 -20.61
N PRO A 736 -27.23 3.04 -21.48
CA PRO A 736 -27.01 2.99 -22.92
C PRO A 736 -25.65 3.55 -23.28
N GLY A 737 -24.89 2.83 -24.09
CA GLY A 737 -23.61 3.29 -24.64
C GLY A 737 -23.83 3.94 -25.99
N ALA A 738 -23.25 5.10 -26.26
CA ALA A 738 -23.29 5.78 -27.56
C ALA A 738 -21.93 5.72 -28.25
N PHE A 739 -21.90 5.21 -29.51
CA PHE A 739 -20.71 5.11 -30.34
C PHE A 739 -20.93 5.85 -31.65
N ALA A 740 -20.49 7.10 -31.73
CA ALA A 740 -20.57 7.94 -32.92
C ALA A 740 -19.17 8.17 -33.51
N GLY A 741 -18.97 7.78 -34.78
CA GLY A 741 -17.65 7.78 -35.41
C GLY A 741 -16.64 6.84 -34.75
N SER A 742 -17.11 5.97 -33.86
CA SER A 742 -16.29 5.20 -32.94
C SER A 742 -16.42 3.69 -33.14
N SER A 743 -15.44 2.92 -32.70
CA SER A 743 -15.49 1.47 -32.70
C SER A 743 -15.59 0.89 -31.28
N LEU A 744 -16.44 -0.13 -31.14
CA LEU A 744 -16.45 -1.06 -30.03
C LEU A 744 -16.08 -2.44 -30.55
N THR A 745 -15.00 -3.02 -30.02
CA THR A 745 -14.58 -4.38 -30.39
C THR A 745 -14.52 -5.27 -29.16
N VAL A 746 -15.16 -6.42 -29.19
CA VAL A 746 -15.06 -7.45 -28.16
C VAL A 746 -14.22 -8.59 -28.74
N HIS A 747 -13.11 -8.89 -28.07
CA HIS A 747 -12.10 -9.87 -28.48
C HIS A 747 -12.20 -11.19 -27.71
N ASP A 748 -11.32 -12.13 -28.04
CA ASP A 748 -11.20 -13.41 -27.38
C ASP A 748 -11.24 -13.30 -25.85
N GLY A 749 -12.15 -14.05 -25.22
CA GLY A 749 -12.39 -14.02 -23.79
C GLY A 749 -13.31 -12.91 -23.30
N GLY A 750 -13.67 -11.96 -24.14
CA GLY A 750 -14.57 -10.87 -23.77
C GLY A 750 -16.03 -11.30 -23.68
N HIS A 751 -16.68 -10.94 -22.60
CA HIS A 751 -18.13 -11.06 -22.43
C HIS A 751 -18.70 -9.72 -22.00
N LEU A 752 -19.54 -9.16 -22.83
CA LEU A 752 -20.25 -7.92 -22.58
C LEU A 752 -21.73 -8.20 -22.35
N THR A 753 -22.25 -7.77 -21.22
CA THR A 753 -23.67 -7.79 -20.88
C THR A 753 -24.21 -6.37 -20.82
N ALA A 754 -25.23 -6.07 -21.62
CA ALA A 754 -26.04 -4.86 -21.51
C ALA A 754 -27.38 -5.22 -20.86
N LEU A 755 -27.77 -4.49 -19.78
CA LEU A 755 -28.98 -4.79 -19.03
C LEU A 755 -30.24 -4.43 -19.81
N ASN A 756 -31.07 -5.45 -20.09
CA ASN A 756 -32.42 -5.26 -20.66
C ASN A 756 -33.39 -4.75 -19.61
N GLY A 757 -34.24 -3.82 -19.96
CA GLY A 757 -35.41 -3.42 -19.18
C GLY A 757 -35.31 -2.13 -18.37
N LEU A 758 -34.15 -1.48 -18.30
CA LEU A 758 -34.01 -0.12 -17.75
C LEU A 758 -34.27 0.99 -18.81
N PHE A 759 -34.21 0.64 -20.10
CA PHE A 759 -34.33 1.58 -21.21
C PHE A 759 -35.27 1.01 -22.28
N SER A 760 -36.15 1.85 -22.80
CA SER A 760 -37.13 1.45 -23.82
C SER A 760 -36.52 1.29 -25.23
N ASP A 761 -35.32 1.81 -25.48
CA ASP A 761 -34.80 2.07 -26.81
C ASP A 761 -33.42 1.41 -27.12
N GLY A 762 -33.11 0.32 -26.43
CA GLY A 762 -31.85 -0.39 -26.68
C GLY A 762 -30.71 0.03 -25.73
N HIS A 763 -29.55 -0.65 -25.77
CA HIS A 763 -28.49 -0.51 -24.77
C HIS A 763 -27.18 -0.04 -25.37
N ILE A 764 -26.89 -0.45 -26.61
CA ILE A 764 -25.67 -0.07 -27.31
C ILE A 764 -26.09 0.61 -28.59
N GLN A 765 -25.80 1.90 -28.70
CA GLN A 765 -26.17 2.71 -29.86
C GLN A 765 -24.97 2.93 -30.75
N ALA A 766 -25.00 2.36 -31.97
CA ALA A 766 -24.09 2.75 -33.02
C ALA A 766 -24.67 3.95 -33.78
N GLY A 767 -24.12 5.12 -33.53
CA GLY A 767 -24.45 6.34 -34.25
C GLY A 767 -23.82 6.40 -35.63
N LYS A 768 -23.84 7.57 -36.28
CA LYS A 768 -23.27 7.75 -37.62
C LYS A 768 -21.82 7.27 -37.69
N ASN A 769 -21.54 6.35 -38.65
CA ASN A 769 -20.24 5.69 -38.82
C ASN A 769 -19.76 4.93 -37.59
N GLY A 770 -20.62 4.64 -36.61
CA GLY A 770 -20.31 3.81 -35.47
C GLY A 770 -20.19 2.33 -35.83
N LYS A 771 -19.22 1.62 -35.25
CA LYS A 771 -18.99 0.22 -35.54
C LYS A 771 -18.88 -0.64 -34.30
N ILE A 772 -19.66 -1.72 -34.24
CA ILE A 772 -19.57 -2.73 -33.15
C ILE A 772 -19.06 -4.02 -33.79
N THR A 773 -17.99 -4.59 -33.29
CA THR A 773 -17.38 -5.82 -33.79
C THR A 773 -17.21 -6.84 -32.66
N LEU A 774 -17.75 -8.03 -32.85
CA LEU A 774 -17.49 -9.22 -32.05
C LEU A 774 -16.61 -10.16 -32.87
N SER A 775 -15.41 -10.44 -32.39
CA SER A 775 -14.45 -11.26 -33.15
C SER A 775 -13.56 -12.07 -32.21
N GLY A 776 -13.51 -13.37 -32.39
CA GLY A 776 -12.67 -14.26 -31.62
C GLY A 776 -12.37 -15.56 -32.38
N THR A 777 -11.59 -16.40 -31.76
CA THR A 777 -11.24 -17.73 -32.23
C THR A 777 -12.05 -18.78 -31.50
N PRO A 778 -12.94 -19.54 -32.21
CA PRO A 778 -13.76 -20.55 -31.54
C PRO A 778 -12.90 -21.56 -30.77
N VAL A 779 -13.40 -22.02 -29.65
CA VAL A 779 -12.73 -23.03 -28.81
C VAL A 779 -13.53 -24.32 -28.80
N LYS A 780 -12.87 -25.45 -28.58
CA LYS A 780 -13.55 -26.72 -28.31
C LYS A 780 -13.89 -26.83 -26.84
N ASP A 781 -15.16 -27.11 -26.55
CA ASP A 781 -15.60 -27.43 -25.21
C ASP A 781 -15.17 -28.87 -24.80
N THR A 782 -15.52 -29.27 -23.57
CA THR A 782 -15.22 -30.60 -23.02
C THR A 782 -15.90 -31.74 -23.77
N ALA A 783 -16.95 -31.45 -24.56
CA ALA A 783 -17.66 -32.41 -25.42
C ALA A 783 -17.15 -32.39 -26.87
N ASN A 784 -16.04 -31.67 -27.13
CA ASN A 784 -15.41 -31.50 -28.43
C ASN A 784 -16.26 -30.74 -29.45
N GLN A 785 -17.20 -29.91 -28.93
CA GLN A 785 -18.07 -29.03 -29.75
C GLN A 785 -17.52 -27.61 -29.82
N TYR A 786 -17.89 -26.90 -30.88
CA TYR A 786 -17.45 -25.50 -31.05
C TYR A 786 -18.23 -24.57 -30.11
N ALA A 787 -17.52 -23.87 -29.26
CA ALA A 787 -18.05 -22.85 -28.37
C ALA A 787 -17.50 -21.45 -28.76
N PRO A 788 -18.28 -20.37 -28.55
CA PRO A 788 -17.81 -19.03 -28.83
C PRO A 788 -16.74 -18.62 -27.84
N ALA A 789 -15.74 -17.87 -28.35
CA ALA A 789 -14.72 -17.21 -27.54
C ALA A 789 -15.13 -15.80 -27.13
N VAL A 790 -16.16 -15.25 -27.78
CA VAL A 790 -16.71 -13.93 -27.53
C VAL A 790 -18.22 -14.02 -27.38
N TYR A 791 -18.76 -13.37 -26.36
CA TYR A 791 -20.19 -13.37 -26.08
C TYR A 791 -20.70 -11.96 -25.78
N LEU A 792 -21.87 -11.60 -26.35
CA LEU A 792 -22.54 -10.35 -26.07
C LEU A 792 -24.03 -10.61 -25.83
N THR A 793 -24.54 -10.10 -24.70
CA THR A 793 -25.96 -10.16 -24.36
C THR A 793 -26.53 -8.76 -24.22
N GLY A 794 -27.60 -8.44 -24.91
CA GLY A 794 -28.31 -7.15 -24.81
C GLY A 794 -28.89 -6.69 -26.10
N GLY A 795 -29.51 -5.52 -26.11
CA GLY A 795 -30.07 -4.89 -27.29
C GLY A 795 -29.08 -3.97 -28.04
N TYR A 796 -29.34 -3.74 -29.32
CA TYR A 796 -28.49 -2.90 -30.17
C TYR A 796 -29.36 -1.94 -30.95
N ASP A 797 -28.98 -0.67 -30.95
CA ASP A 797 -29.61 0.37 -31.80
C ASP A 797 -28.64 0.88 -32.87
N LEU A 798 -28.94 0.64 -34.12
CA LEU A 798 -28.22 1.20 -35.25
C LEU A 798 -28.95 2.49 -35.69
N THR A 799 -28.55 3.61 -35.05
CA THR A 799 -29.31 4.88 -35.16
C THR A 799 -28.75 5.86 -36.17
N GLY A 800 -27.54 5.63 -36.69
CA GLY A 800 -26.90 6.53 -37.62
C GLY A 800 -26.62 5.88 -38.97
N ASP A 801 -26.53 6.69 -40.03
CA ASP A 801 -26.15 6.21 -41.33
C ASP A 801 -24.76 5.61 -41.33
N ASN A 802 -24.57 4.48 -42.02
CA ASN A 802 -23.36 3.66 -42.03
C ASN A 802 -22.99 3.06 -40.65
N ALA A 803 -23.93 2.96 -39.71
CA ALA A 803 -23.71 2.18 -38.53
C ALA A 803 -23.55 0.70 -38.90
N ALA A 804 -22.64 0.00 -38.20
CA ALA A 804 -22.33 -1.39 -38.51
C ALA A 804 -22.28 -2.24 -37.22
N LEU A 805 -22.85 -3.46 -37.31
CA LEU A 805 -22.67 -4.53 -36.34
C LEU A 805 -22.07 -5.75 -37.03
N GLU A 806 -20.92 -6.21 -36.55
CA GLU A 806 -20.24 -7.40 -37.06
C GLU A 806 -20.14 -8.46 -35.98
N ILE A 807 -20.83 -9.58 -36.16
CA ILE A 807 -20.75 -10.77 -35.30
C ILE A 807 -19.95 -11.79 -36.09
N THR A 808 -18.64 -11.75 -35.95
CA THR A 808 -17.74 -12.50 -36.80
C THR A 808 -17.28 -13.80 -36.18
N ARG A 809 -16.21 -14.33 -36.68
CA ARG A 809 -15.69 -15.66 -36.30
C ARG A 809 -15.56 -15.82 -34.79
N GLY A 810 -16.07 -16.93 -34.24
CA GLY A 810 -15.97 -17.26 -32.84
C GLY A 810 -16.86 -16.45 -31.87
N ALA A 811 -17.82 -15.70 -32.42
CA ALA A 811 -18.68 -14.84 -31.61
C ALA A 811 -20.12 -15.34 -31.52
N HIS A 812 -20.78 -15.10 -30.42
CA HIS A 812 -22.20 -15.26 -30.21
C HIS A 812 -22.80 -13.96 -29.65
N ALA A 813 -23.85 -13.45 -30.28
CA ALA A 813 -24.65 -12.34 -29.81
C ALA A 813 -26.09 -12.77 -29.53
N SER A 814 -26.64 -12.28 -28.41
CA SER A 814 -28.03 -12.53 -28.01
C SER A 814 -28.70 -11.21 -27.60
N GLY A 815 -29.87 -10.96 -28.18
CA GLY A 815 -30.68 -9.74 -27.99
C GLY A 815 -31.13 -9.11 -29.28
N ASP A 816 -32.09 -8.21 -29.23
CA ASP A 816 -32.71 -7.63 -30.43
C ASP A 816 -31.88 -6.49 -31.04
N ILE A 817 -31.90 -6.37 -32.35
CA ILE A 817 -31.29 -5.30 -33.13
C ILE A 817 -32.39 -4.40 -33.69
N HIS A 818 -32.34 -3.11 -33.39
CA HIS A 818 -33.23 -2.12 -34.02
C HIS A 818 -32.41 -1.20 -34.92
N ALA A 819 -32.71 -1.25 -36.23
CA ALA A 819 -32.04 -0.46 -37.26
C ALA A 819 -32.96 0.66 -37.75
N SER A 820 -32.86 1.85 -37.18
CA SER A 820 -33.65 3.03 -37.54
C SER A 820 -33.05 3.84 -38.71
N ALA A 821 -31.77 3.61 -39.02
CA ALA A 821 -31.04 4.22 -40.13
C ALA A 821 -30.46 3.18 -41.10
N ALA A 822 -30.02 3.61 -42.29
CA ALA A 822 -29.34 2.73 -43.24
C ALA A 822 -28.02 2.19 -42.61
N SER A 823 -28.01 0.89 -42.34
CA SER A 823 -26.98 0.24 -41.55
C SER A 823 -26.67 -1.16 -42.08
N THR A 824 -25.56 -1.74 -41.59
CA THR A 824 -25.15 -3.10 -41.99
C THR A 824 -25.07 -4.03 -40.77
N VAL A 825 -25.52 -5.26 -40.94
CA VAL A 825 -25.34 -6.35 -39.97
C VAL A 825 -24.66 -7.52 -40.64
N THR A 826 -23.47 -7.90 -40.17
CA THR A 826 -22.74 -9.05 -40.70
C THR A 826 -22.71 -10.14 -39.66
N ILE A 827 -23.07 -11.39 -40.01
CA ILE A 827 -23.04 -12.53 -39.10
C ILE A 827 -22.18 -13.61 -39.75
N GLY A 828 -21.08 -13.98 -39.14
CA GLY A 828 -20.13 -14.94 -39.64
C GLY A 828 -19.10 -14.37 -40.60
N SER A 829 -18.39 -15.26 -41.30
CA SER A 829 -17.28 -14.94 -42.22
C SER A 829 -17.13 -16.02 -43.28
N ASP A 830 -16.67 -15.65 -44.47
CA ASP A 830 -16.30 -16.57 -45.52
C ASP A 830 -15.10 -17.46 -45.18
N THR A 831 -14.27 -17.02 -44.27
CA THR A 831 -13.10 -17.78 -43.82
C THR A 831 -13.53 -18.84 -42.82
N PRO A 832 -13.16 -20.13 -43.01
CA PRO A 832 -13.43 -21.17 -42.03
C PRO A 832 -12.83 -20.81 -40.66
N ALA A 833 -13.53 -21.19 -39.59
CA ALA A 833 -13.03 -20.97 -38.25
C ALA A 833 -11.80 -21.86 -37.96
N GLU A 834 -10.64 -21.24 -37.75
CA GLU A 834 -9.51 -21.95 -37.17
C GLU A 834 -9.70 -22.04 -35.63
N LEU A 835 -9.49 -23.26 -35.12
CA LEU A 835 -9.60 -23.46 -33.65
C LEU A 835 -8.39 -22.95 -32.89
N ALA A 836 -8.63 -22.35 -31.77
CA ALA A 836 -7.55 -22.04 -30.84
C ALA A 836 -6.86 -23.34 -30.33
N SER A 837 -5.55 -23.32 -30.18
CA SER A 837 -4.85 -24.42 -29.52
C SER A 837 -5.26 -24.47 -28.03
N ALA A 838 -5.26 -25.67 -27.43
CA ALA A 838 -5.64 -25.87 -26.04
C ALA A 838 -4.78 -25.04 -25.03
N GLU A 839 -3.57 -24.63 -25.45
CA GLU A 839 -2.65 -23.82 -24.64
C GLU A 839 -2.93 -22.31 -24.66
N THR A 840 -3.68 -21.84 -25.68
CA THR A 840 -3.95 -20.40 -25.89
C THR A 840 -5.44 -20.05 -25.81
N ALA A 841 -6.31 -21.04 -25.58
CA ALA A 841 -7.75 -20.87 -25.58
C ALA A 841 -8.24 -20.05 -24.38
N ALA A 842 -8.98 -18.98 -24.65
CA ALA A 842 -9.82 -18.32 -23.64
C ALA A 842 -10.89 -19.30 -23.14
N PRO A 843 -11.43 -19.10 -21.90
CA PRO A 843 -12.51 -19.95 -21.38
C PRO A 843 -13.71 -19.98 -22.34
N ALA A 844 -14.17 -21.17 -22.69
CA ALA A 844 -15.36 -21.34 -23.50
C ALA A 844 -16.63 -20.93 -22.71
N PHE A 845 -17.54 -20.19 -23.32
CA PHE A 845 -18.85 -19.89 -22.75
C PHE A 845 -19.77 -21.09 -22.89
N ALA A 846 -20.02 -21.80 -21.81
CA ALA A 846 -20.83 -23.00 -21.78
C ALA A 846 -22.31 -22.71 -22.15
N GLY A 847 -22.91 -23.58 -22.95
CA GLY A 847 -24.32 -23.50 -23.30
C GLY A 847 -24.68 -22.73 -24.57
N SER A 848 -23.70 -22.13 -25.27
CA SER A 848 -23.92 -21.38 -26.51
C SER A 848 -23.10 -21.95 -27.66
N LEU A 849 -23.51 -23.11 -28.14
CA LEU A 849 -22.78 -23.84 -29.17
C LEU A 849 -22.95 -23.19 -30.56
N LEU A 850 -21.87 -23.15 -31.35
CA LEU A 850 -21.85 -22.66 -32.72
C LEU A 850 -22.23 -23.74 -33.76
N GLU A 851 -22.46 -24.97 -33.35
CA GLU A 851 -22.86 -26.11 -34.17
C GLU A 851 -22.01 -26.31 -35.45
N GLY A 852 -20.73 -25.93 -35.39
CA GLY A 852 -19.82 -26.00 -36.55
C GLY A 852 -19.83 -24.75 -37.44
N TYR A 853 -20.65 -23.76 -37.15
CA TYR A 853 -20.67 -22.44 -37.80
C TYR A 853 -19.64 -21.47 -37.21
N ASN A 854 -19.37 -20.39 -37.92
CA ASN A 854 -18.39 -19.39 -37.52
C ASN A 854 -18.89 -18.49 -36.41
N ALA A 855 -20.19 -18.16 -36.41
CA ALA A 855 -20.83 -17.23 -35.49
C ALA A 855 -22.30 -17.61 -35.28
N ALA A 856 -22.87 -17.09 -34.18
CA ALA A 856 -24.30 -17.24 -33.91
C ALA A 856 -24.92 -15.90 -33.47
N PHE A 857 -26.14 -15.68 -33.91
CA PHE A 857 -26.99 -14.59 -33.45
C PHE A 857 -28.36 -15.14 -33.00
N ASN A 858 -28.84 -14.70 -31.87
CA ASN A 858 -30.16 -15.06 -31.33
C ASN A 858 -30.91 -13.77 -30.95
N GLY A 859 -31.92 -13.42 -31.76
CA GLY A 859 -32.71 -12.21 -31.57
C GLY A 859 -33.51 -11.82 -32.80
N ALA A 860 -34.27 -10.73 -32.72
CA ALA A 860 -34.98 -10.11 -33.83
C ALA A 860 -34.14 -8.97 -34.45
N ILE A 861 -34.27 -8.74 -35.73
CA ILE A 861 -33.76 -7.54 -36.40
C ILE A 861 -34.94 -6.70 -36.90
N THR A 862 -35.12 -5.50 -36.39
CA THR A 862 -36.27 -4.64 -36.65
C THR A 862 -35.89 -3.28 -37.27
N GLY A 863 -36.87 -2.44 -37.64
CA GLY A 863 -36.66 -1.12 -38.19
C GLY A 863 -36.65 -1.06 -39.72
N GLY A 864 -36.43 -2.20 -40.39
CA GLY A 864 -36.55 -2.31 -41.87
C GLY A 864 -35.47 -1.58 -42.68
N ARG A 865 -34.35 -1.16 -42.01
CA ARG A 865 -33.31 -0.35 -42.65
C ARG A 865 -31.95 -1.07 -42.73
N ALA A 866 -31.84 -2.23 -42.12
CA ALA A 866 -30.58 -2.98 -42.12
C ALA A 866 -30.40 -3.80 -43.41
N ASP A 867 -29.20 -3.75 -43.96
CA ASP A 867 -28.69 -4.73 -44.91
C ASP A 867 -27.94 -5.83 -44.14
N VAL A 868 -28.46 -7.05 -44.16
CA VAL A 868 -27.95 -8.19 -43.40
C VAL A 868 -27.21 -9.14 -44.30
N SER A 869 -26.00 -9.53 -43.90
CA SER A 869 -25.21 -10.58 -44.60
C SER A 869 -24.82 -11.68 -43.64
N MET A 870 -25.04 -12.93 -44.06
CA MET A 870 -24.71 -14.12 -43.27
C MET A 870 -23.77 -15.03 -44.06
N HIS A 871 -22.67 -15.47 -43.42
CA HIS A 871 -21.66 -16.32 -43.99
C HIS A 871 -21.21 -17.39 -42.99
N ASN A 872 -21.52 -18.68 -43.26
CA ASN A 872 -21.22 -19.77 -42.34
C ASN A 872 -21.70 -19.50 -40.89
N ALA A 873 -22.93 -19.07 -40.74
CA ALA A 873 -23.46 -18.54 -39.48
C ALA A 873 -24.83 -19.12 -39.13
N LEU A 874 -25.17 -19.04 -37.83
CA LEU A 874 -26.49 -19.34 -37.27
C LEU A 874 -27.25 -18.05 -36.95
N TRP A 875 -28.52 -17.96 -37.35
CA TRP A 875 -29.46 -16.98 -36.85
C TRP A 875 -30.71 -17.68 -36.33
N THR A 876 -30.92 -17.54 -35.03
CA THR A 876 -32.14 -18.00 -34.35
C THR A 876 -33.07 -16.81 -34.18
N LEU A 877 -34.23 -16.83 -34.82
CA LEU A 877 -35.23 -15.77 -34.75
C LEU A 877 -35.83 -15.70 -33.34
N GLY A 878 -35.48 -14.68 -32.56
CA GLY A 878 -36.03 -14.41 -31.23
C GLY A 878 -37.38 -13.70 -31.25
N GLY A 879 -37.70 -13.01 -32.35
CA GLY A 879 -38.93 -12.27 -32.58
C GLY A 879 -39.21 -12.03 -34.06
N ASP A 880 -40.32 -11.33 -34.39
CA ASP A 880 -40.59 -10.89 -35.76
C ASP A 880 -39.51 -9.92 -36.20
N SER A 881 -38.98 -10.18 -37.42
CA SER A 881 -37.87 -9.39 -37.97
C SER A 881 -38.28 -8.72 -39.27
N THR A 882 -37.84 -7.46 -39.45
CA THR A 882 -38.08 -6.66 -40.67
C THR A 882 -36.78 -5.98 -41.07
N ILE A 883 -36.23 -6.34 -42.24
CA ILE A 883 -34.96 -5.87 -42.77
C ILE A 883 -35.04 -5.43 -44.22
N HIS A 884 -34.11 -4.61 -44.70
CA HIS A 884 -34.08 -4.12 -46.04
C HIS A 884 -33.61 -5.19 -47.05
N SER A 885 -32.44 -5.78 -46.80
CA SER A 885 -31.92 -6.88 -47.64
C SER A 885 -31.27 -7.96 -46.77
N LEU A 886 -31.29 -9.19 -47.29
CA LEU A 886 -30.69 -10.36 -46.63
C LEU A 886 -29.89 -11.17 -47.68
N THR A 887 -28.60 -11.28 -47.45
CA THR A 887 -27.70 -12.18 -48.17
C THR A 887 -27.33 -13.34 -47.27
N VAL A 888 -27.53 -14.59 -47.66
CA VAL A 888 -27.27 -15.81 -46.87
C VAL A 888 -26.37 -16.76 -47.64
N ARG A 889 -25.23 -17.14 -47.07
CA ARG A 889 -24.29 -18.09 -47.67
C ARG A 889 -23.91 -19.17 -46.67
N ASN A 890 -24.14 -20.42 -47.03
CA ASN A 890 -23.77 -21.59 -46.19
C ASN A 890 -24.18 -21.44 -44.70
N SER A 891 -25.35 -20.88 -44.47
CA SER A 891 -25.80 -20.48 -43.15
C SER A 891 -27.15 -21.11 -42.80
N ARG A 892 -27.51 -21.07 -41.51
CA ARG A 892 -28.81 -21.54 -41.04
C ARG A 892 -29.61 -20.43 -40.41
N ILE A 893 -30.91 -20.34 -40.79
CA ILE A 893 -31.91 -19.49 -40.12
C ILE A 893 -32.94 -20.42 -39.52
N SER A 894 -33.18 -20.30 -38.22
CA SER A 894 -34.13 -21.16 -37.48
C SER A 894 -34.98 -20.33 -36.52
N SER A 895 -36.07 -20.90 -36.10
CA SER A 895 -36.87 -20.40 -34.97
C SER A 895 -36.86 -21.46 -33.85
N GLU A 896 -36.54 -21.07 -32.64
CA GLU A 896 -36.54 -21.95 -31.48
C GLU A 896 -37.37 -21.39 -30.33
N GLY A 897 -37.62 -22.24 -29.35
CA GLY A 897 -38.15 -21.84 -28.05
C GLY A 897 -39.66 -21.96 -27.94
N ASP A 898 -40.35 -20.90 -27.56
CA ASP A 898 -41.76 -20.91 -27.16
C ASP A 898 -42.75 -21.25 -28.33
N ARG A 899 -44.03 -21.34 -28.01
CA ARG A 899 -45.09 -21.66 -28.97
C ARG A 899 -45.46 -20.46 -29.90
N THR A 900 -44.74 -19.38 -29.85
CA THR A 900 -44.96 -18.18 -30.69
C THR A 900 -44.24 -18.33 -32.02
N PHE A 901 -44.96 -18.20 -33.11
CA PHE A 901 -44.43 -18.24 -34.48
C PHE A 901 -43.83 -16.88 -34.84
N ARG A 902 -42.78 -16.90 -35.69
CA ARG A 902 -42.02 -15.72 -36.05
C ARG A 902 -42.15 -15.44 -37.52
N THR A 903 -42.13 -14.15 -37.90
CA THR A 903 -42.13 -13.73 -39.27
C THR A 903 -40.86 -12.95 -39.60
N LEU A 904 -40.10 -13.41 -40.60
CA LEU A 904 -38.99 -12.68 -41.18
C LEU A 904 -39.48 -11.98 -42.45
N THR A 905 -39.59 -10.66 -42.41
CA THR A 905 -39.94 -9.84 -43.59
C THR A 905 -38.68 -9.20 -44.15
N VAL A 906 -38.46 -9.38 -45.44
CA VAL A 906 -37.29 -8.87 -46.14
C VAL A 906 -37.67 -8.38 -47.55
N ASN A 907 -37.15 -7.21 -48.01
CA ASN A 907 -37.44 -6.75 -49.34
C ASN A 907 -36.71 -7.57 -50.40
N LYS A 908 -35.40 -7.81 -50.18
CA LYS A 908 -34.57 -8.57 -51.15
C LYS A 908 -33.86 -9.72 -50.41
N LEU A 909 -34.09 -10.95 -50.89
CA LEU A 909 -33.44 -12.14 -50.37
C LEU A 909 -32.52 -12.71 -51.45
N ASP A 910 -31.25 -12.97 -51.05
CA ASP A 910 -30.30 -13.72 -51.87
C ASP A 910 -29.66 -14.83 -51.07
N ALA A 911 -30.06 -16.09 -51.23
CA ALA A 911 -29.64 -17.21 -50.43
C ALA A 911 -29.01 -18.31 -51.29
N THR A 912 -27.86 -18.83 -50.84
CA THR A 912 -27.18 -19.94 -51.51
C THR A 912 -26.59 -20.93 -50.47
N GLY A 913 -26.84 -22.21 -50.68
CA GLY A 913 -26.31 -23.31 -49.89
C GLY A 913 -26.74 -23.27 -48.43
N SER A 914 -27.91 -22.74 -48.12
CA SER A 914 -28.34 -22.39 -46.78
C SER A 914 -29.57 -23.16 -46.34
N ASP A 915 -29.72 -23.37 -45.03
CA ASP A 915 -30.80 -24.08 -44.38
C ASP A 915 -31.81 -23.14 -43.74
N PHE A 916 -33.08 -23.30 -44.04
CA PHE A 916 -34.18 -22.60 -43.37
C PHE A 916 -35.01 -23.62 -42.57
N ILE A 917 -35.12 -23.47 -41.27
CA ILE A 917 -35.90 -24.33 -40.40
C ILE A 917 -37.07 -23.56 -39.85
N LEU A 918 -38.27 -23.86 -40.30
CA LEU A 918 -39.51 -23.21 -39.92
C LEU A 918 -40.41 -24.17 -39.11
N ARG A 919 -41.04 -23.68 -38.06
CA ARG A 919 -41.90 -24.45 -37.18
C ARG A 919 -43.34 -24.31 -37.60
N THR A 920 -44.14 -25.34 -37.32
CA THR A 920 -45.60 -25.29 -37.48
C THR A 920 -46.32 -26.14 -36.44
N ASP A 921 -47.53 -25.69 -36.00
CA ASP A 921 -48.44 -26.45 -35.15
C ASP A 921 -49.60 -27.06 -35.96
N LEU A 922 -49.46 -27.09 -37.33
CA LEU A 922 -50.46 -27.53 -38.31
C LEU A 922 -51.55 -26.47 -38.66
N LYS A 923 -51.58 -25.32 -37.95
CA LYS A 923 -52.50 -24.22 -38.24
C LYS A 923 -51.75 -22.91 -38.51
N ASN A 924 -50.74 -22.68 -37.71
CA ASN A 924 -49.86 -21.51 -37.82
C ASN A 924 -48.43 -22.00 -38.08
N ALA A 925 -47.59 -21.12 -38.59
CA ALA A 925 -46.19 -21.40 -38.87
C ALA A 925 -45.33 -20.16 -38.79
N ASP A 926 -44.02 -20.42 -38.56
CA ASP A 926 -43.01 -19.39 -38.89
C ASP A 926 -43.04 -19.06 -40.38
N LYS A 927 -42.72 -17.80 -40.75
CA LYS A 927 -42.83 -17.35 -42.14
C LYS A 927 -41.60 -16.55 -42.59
N ILE A 928 -41.25 -16.69 -43.84
CA ILE A 928 -40.35 -15.78 -44.54
C ILE A 928 -41.13 -15.04 -45.61
N ASN A 929 -41.26 -13.72 -45.44
CA ASN A 929 -42.00 -12.87 -46.36
C ASN A 929 -41.04 -12.02 -47.19
N VAL A 930 -40.91 -12.32 -48.50
CA VAL A 930 -40.05 -11.54 -49.41
C VAL A 930 -40.93 -10.60 -50.23
N THR A 931 -40.72 -9.26 -50.11
CA THR A 931 -41.64 -8.28 -50.66
C THR A 931 -41.26 -7.79 -52.08
N GLU A 932 -39.97 -7.87 -52.48
CA GLU A 932 -39.53 -7.39 -53.79
C GLU A 932 -38.90 -8.52 -54.65
N LYS A 933 -37.85 -9.18 -54.18
CA LYS A 933 -37.09 -10.13 -55.00
C LYS A 933 -36.44 -11.23 -54.16
N ALA A 934 -36.55 -12.48 -54.56
CA ALA A 934 -35.80 -13.63 -54.07
C ALA A 934 -34.87 -14.18 -55.14
N THR A 935 -33.60 -14.48 -54.79
CA THR A 935 -32.61 -15.10 -55.67
C THR A 935 -31.78 -16.12 -54.87
N GLY A 936 -31.12 -17.05 -55.58
CA GLY A 936 -30.21 -17.99 -54.98
C GLY A 936 -30.37 -19.43 -55.51
N SER A 937 -29.60 -20.35 -54.93
CA SER A 937 -29.57 -21.79 -55.30
C SER A 937 -29.14 -22.66 -54.13
N ASP A 938 -29.43 -23.93 -54.24
CA ASP A 938 -28.95 -24.98 -53.33
C ASP A 938 -29.35 -24.83 -51.87
N ASN A 939 -30.54 -24.23 -51.60
CA ASN A 939 -31.07 -24.02 -50.27
C ASN A 939 -32.01 -25.16 -49.86
N SER A 940 -32.05 -25.46 -48.61
CA SER A 940 -33.00 -26.39 -48.00
C SER A 940 -34.05 -25.67 -47.16
N LEU A 941 -35.31 -26.14 -47.24
CA LEU A 941 -36.39 -25.70 -46.36
C LEU A 941 -36.87 -26.94 -45.54
N ASN A 942 -36.59 -26.92 -44.29
CA ASN A 942 -36.95 -27.97 -43.32
C ASN A 942 -38.09 -27.44 -42.43
N VAL A 943 -39.17 -28.26 -42.36
CA VAL A 943 -40.33 -27.93 -41.53
C VAL A 943 -40.33 -28.78 -40.27
N SER A 944 -40.24 -28.11 -39.15
CA SER A 944 -40.29 -28.73 -37.84
C SER A 944 -41.74 -28.73 -37.30
N PHE A 945 -42.30 -29.88 -37.10
CA PHE A 945 -43.66 -30.04 -36.61
C PHE A 945 -43.67 -30.00 -35.07
N MET A 946 -44.33 -28.97 -34.51
CA MET A 946 -44.56 -28.90 -33.02
C MET A 946 -45.67 -29.81 -32.56
N LYS A 947 -46.40 -30.38 -33.51
CA LYS A 947 -47.44 -31.39 -33.32
C LYS A 947 -47.44 -32.30 -34.51
N ASP A 948 -47.39 -33.59 -34.28
CA ASP A 948 -47.40 -34.58 -35.39
C ASP A 948 -48.68 -34.48 -36.19
N PRO A 949 -48.59 -34.44 -37.55
CA PRO A 949 -49.75 -34.48 -38.39
C PRO A 949 -50.43 -35.86 -38.29
N ALA A 950 -51.74 -35.91 -38.39
CA ALA A 950 -52.47 -37.19 -38.48
C ALA A 950 -52.15 -37.91 -39.80
N GLN A 951 -52.09 -39.23 -39.76
CA GLN A 951 -51.83 -40.02 -40.95
C GLN A 951 -52.82 -39.68 -42.07
N GLY A 952 -52.32 -39.26 -43.26
CA GLY A 952 -53.13 -38.86 -44.43
C GLY A 952 -53.69 -37.43 -44.39
N GLN A 953 -53.30 -36.62 -43.41
CA GLN A 953 -53.69 -35.21 -43.30
C GLN A 953 -53.04 -34.38 -44.43
N SER A 954 -53.84 -33.68 -45.20
CA SER A 954 -53.34 -32.65 -46.13
C SER A 954 -53.14 -31.32 -45.39
N LEU A 955 -51.98 -30.73 -45.50
CA LEU A 955 -51.63 -29.49 -44.89
C LEU A 955 -51.38 -28.43 -45.99
N ASN A 956 -51.93 -27.26 -45.78
CA ASN A 956 -51.70 -26.10 -46.66
C ASN A 956 -51.31 -24.91 -45.74
N ILE A 957 -50.04 -24.81 -45.50
CA ILE A 957 -49.50 -23.79 -44.58
C ILE A 957 -48.53 -22.91 -45.35
N PRO A 958 -48.80 -21.61 -45.53
CA PRO A 958 -47.88 -20.71 -46.23
C PRO A 958 -46.65 -20.46 -45.34
N LEU A 959 -45.47 -20.83 -45.83
CA LEU A 959 -44.20 -20.67 -45.15
C LEU A 959 -43.33 -19.59 -45.76
N VAL A 960 -43.49 -19.29 -47.07
CA VAL A 960 -42.73 -18.31 -47.86
C VAL A 960 -43.66 -17.55 -48.78
#